data_6ed9ed2538983dbc0331cb9920518e1e
#
_entry.id   6ed9ed2538983dbc0331cb9920518e1e
#
_cell.length_a   1.000
_cell.length_b   1.000
_cell.length_c   1.000
_cell.angle_alpha   90.00
_cell.angle_beta   90.00
_cell.angle_gamma   90.00
#
_symmetry.space_group_name_H-M   'P 1'
#
loop_
_entity.id
_entity.type
_entity.pdbx_description
1 polymer ?
#
loop_
_entity_poly.entity_id
_entity_poly.type
_entity_poly.pdbx_seq_one_letter_code
_entity_poly.pdbx_strand_id
1 'polypeptide(L)'
;MATKASSDSTEVKSQKVGSGQNGNGTNKVKSDMASTNGGQLPNGAEKVNGAEKPVASAANPFNESPEEAKAYEAFVADELHPELAPKDLSQIQNGAVLTGPSADGSKSFKSGPDKSGVDKKTLLEWFRLMDLGRMTDIAAANYLKKAMGWSYHAPCAGHEGIQLALGVSFRQKRDFLYPYYRDLMTCLAGGLTVEEIILNGLSKATDIASGGRHMSNHFAKMEIGIQNVSSLTNNHAQETAGTARALKYFKTDAVSIFSGGDSGTSEGFFYEAINGATHEKLPAIFVIQNNKYGISVPVTDQTANSRVADNFRGFNNLLIAYCDGTDVLDSYRAMQEAYAWCASGKGAAIVHADCVRIGSHSNSDRQDLYRSPEEMEGVKQRDPLVLFTNWLKLHKVATDEELALIHTANQKVLEDSANRAEAAPSPDPSTIFDFVLPSSDIVSSAPSHFQADNIGTTFHPFTIPTGKDEGMQFIEGINRTLKEEFRINAKTFIWGQDVASKNKGGVFNVTKGMQPEFGHERVFNGPIAEDFILGTADGFCRVDQEHIWCVVEGAEFADYFWPAMEQFIEISHEYWRNNGKFAPNIVIRIASGGYIGGGLYHSQNLEGTFATIPGVRIVQPSFADDAQGLLRTAMRTRGVTVYLEPKFLYYYPKAKAMPLEANELIPFGKARLRREGSDLSIVTYGTTMHYSLQAAEALAKEGVNCDVLDLRSIYPLDLDAILTSVKKTGRVLMVHEDKVTGGFGGEVAALIGEHAFTNLDAPVMRVGSTFTPVGFSKILEEAILPNPQKIIDAALKLSRW
;
A
#
# COMPACT_ATOMS: atom_id res chain seq x y z
N MET A 1 44.98 7.65 32.28
CA MET A 1 45.47 6.66 33.30
C MET A 1 45.06 5.30 32.80
N ALA A 2 46.05 4.50 32.46
CA ALA A 2 45.90 3.18 31.87
C ALA A 2 45.76 2.14 32.97
N THR A 3 44.86 1.19 32.80
CA THR A 3 45.00 -0.10 33.50
C THR A 3 44.64 -1.24 32.51
N LYS A 4 45.63 -2.07 32.29
CA LYS A 4 45.55 -3.37 31.57
C LYS A 4 44.75 -4.36 32.40
N ALA A 5 43.99 -5.20 31.77
CA ALA A 5 43.64 -6.52 32.26
C ALA A 5 43.58 -7.52 31.09
N SER A 6 44.18 -8.61 31.39
CA SER A 6 44.70 -9.73 30.66
C SER A 6 43.70 -10.62 29.96
N SER A 7 44.16 -11.20 28.85
CA SER A 7 43.59 -12.32 28.08
C SER A 7 43.53 -13.62 28.91
N ASP A 8 42.40 -14.31 28.80
CA ASP A 8 42.40 -15.77 29.01
C ASP A 8 41.59 -16.46 27.91
N SER A 9 42.27 -17.31 27.18
CA SER A 9 41.79 -18.14 26.08
C SER A 9 41.35 -19.49 26.64
N THR A 10 40.13 -19.90 26.35
CA THR A 10 39.70 -21.29 26.52
C THR A 10 39.28 -21.88 25.18
N GLU A 11 40.08 -22.78 24.68
CA GLU A 11 39.79 -23.71 23.56
C GLU A 11 38.61 -24.61 23.91
N VAL A 12 37.66 -24.74 23.01
CA VAL A 12 36.69 -25.85 23.01
C VAL A 12 36.91 -26.70 21.76
N LYS A 13 37.32 -27.95 22.07
CA LYS A 13 37.59 -29.00 21.11
C LYS A 13 36.35 -29.41 20.34
N SER A 14 36.51 -29.54 19.01
CA SER A 14 35.58 -30.19 18.10
C SER A 14 35.62 -31.71 18.30
N GLN A 15 34.47 -32.31 18.53
CA GLN A 15 34.29 -33.76 18.34
C GLN A 15 33.66 -34.07 17.00
N LYS A 16 34.40 -34.78 16.15
CA LYS A 16 33.89 -35.46 14.95
C LYS A 16 33.07 -36.68 15.39
N VAL A 17 31.87 -36.84 14.86
CA VAL A 17 31.15 -38.11 14.87
C VAL A 17 31.02 -38.61 13.42
N GLY A 18 31.40 -39.86 13.27
CA GLY A 18 31.63 -40.50 12.00
C GLY A 18 30.36 -40.98 11.28
N SER A 19 30.56 -41.17 10.02
CA SER A 19 29.67 -41.80 9.04
C SER A 19 29.34 -43.27 9.38
N GLY A 20 28.06 -43.64 9.37
CA GLY A 20 27.58 -45.01 9.35
C GLY A 20 26.52 -45.17 8.29
N GLN A 21 26.81 -46.01 7.31
CA GLN A 21 25.90 -46.44 6.24
C GLN A 21 24.93 -47.52 6.70
N ASN A 22 23.82 -47.60 5.95
CA ASN A 22 22.97 -48.75 5.61
C ASN A 22 21.66 -48.97 6.39
N GLY A 23 20.60 -49.06 5.61
CA GLY A 23 19.39 -49.78 5.96
C GLY A 23 18.15 -49.38 5.15
N ASN A 24 17.97 -50.03 3.98
CA ASN A 24 16.73 -50.08 3.23
C ASN A 24 15.56 -50.57 4.09
N GLY A 25 14.44 -49.88 4.01
CA GLY A 25 13.16 -50.34 4.56
C GLY A 25 11.99 -49.64 3.89
N THR A 26 11.57 -50.25 2.75
CA THR A 26 10.33 -49.87 2.06
C THR A 26 9.11 -50.31 2.89
N ASN A 27 8.27 -49.37 3.30
CA ASN A 27 6.90 -49.69 3.72
C ASN A 27 5.90 -48.93 2.84
N LYS A 28 5.29 -49.68 1.92
CA LYS A 28 4.07 -49.32 1.22
C LYS A 28 2.89 -49.37 2.21
N VAL A 29 2.22 -48.26 2.38
CA VAL A 29 0.87 -48.26 2.94
C VAL A 29 -0.11 -48.17 1.78
N LYS A 30 -0.89 -49.24 1.62
CA LYS A 30 -2.00 -49.38 0.67
C LYS A 30 -3.16 -48.50 1.17
N SER A 31 -3.75 -47.76 0.27
CA SER A 31 -5.09 -47.17 0.41
C SER A 31 -6.15 -48.24 0.13
N ASP A 32 -6.92 -48.59 1.09
CA ASP A 32 -8.16 -49.36 0.87
C ASP A 32 -9.34 -48.39 0.79
N MET A 33 -9.87 -48.24 -0.43
CA MET A 33 -11.22 -47.74 -0.66
C MET A 33 -12.20 -48.92 -0.51
N ALA A 34 -13.10 -48.82 0.46
CA ALA A 34 -14.29 -49.65 0.53
C ALA A 34 -15.50 -48.83 0.13
N SER A 35 -16.09 -49.19 -0.98
CA SER A 35 -17.41 -48.78 -1.45
C SER A 35 -18.49 -49.59 -0.71
N THR A 36 -19.51 -48.94 -0.19
CA THR A 36 -20.78 -49.58 0.13
C THR A 36 -21.98 -48.80 -0.37
N ASN A 37 -22.61 -49.38 -1.31
CA ASN A 37 -23.98 -49.40 -1.81
C ASN A 37 -25.08 -48.67 -0.99
N GLY A 38 -25.82 -47.82 -1.68
CA GLY A 38 -27.24 -47.94 -2.08
C GLY A 38 -28.28 -48.31 -0.95
N GLY A 39 -29.07 -47.32 -0.60
CA GLY A 39 -30.31 -47.49 0.14
C GLY A 39 -31.43 -46.71 -0.55
N GLN A 40 -32.39 -47.43 -1.06
CA GLN A 40 -33.63 -46.97 -1.69
C GLN A 40 -34.55 -46.26 -0.69
N LEU A 41 -35.21 -45.22 -1.13
CA LEU A 41 -36.37 -44.58 -0.49
C LEU A 41 -37.63 -45.41 -0.72
N PRO A 42 -38.52 -45.57 0.24
CA PRO A 42 -39.84 -46.15 0.03
C PRO A 42 -40.86 -45.07 -0.37
N ASN A 43 -41.53 -45.32 -1.45
CA ASN A 43 -42.80 -44.65 -1.84
C ASN A 43 -43.94 -45.05 -0.86
N GLY A 44 -44.62 -44.07 -0.33
CA GLY A 44 -45.89 -44.27 0.38
C GLY A 44 -46.74 -43.03 0.20
N ALA A 45 -47.68 -43.07 -0.75
CA ALA A 45 -48.70 -42.04 -0.89
C ALA A 45 -49.93 -42.42 -0.02
N GLU A 46 -50.25 -41.57 0.93
CA GLU A 46 -51.64 -41.56 1.50
C GLU A 46 -52.27 -40.19 1.27
N LYS A 47 -53.40 -40.22 0.57
CA LYS A 47 -54.29 -39.07 0.42
C LYS A 47 -55.07 -38.82 1.70
N VAL A 48 -54.95 -37.63 2.26
CA VAL A 48 -55.94 -37.11 3.21
C VAL A 48 -56.52 -35.82 2.63
N ASN A 49 -57.85 -35.90 2.35
CA ASN A 49 -58.66 -34.74 2.00
C ASN A 49 -58.95 -33.92 3.28
N GLY A 50 -58.60 -32.68 3.24
CA GLY A 50 -59.00 -31.68 4.25
C GLY A 50 -58.89 -30.30 3.63
N ALA A 51 -60.05 -29.68 3.34
CA ALA A 51 -60.14 -28.31 2.83
C ALA A 51 -59.77 -27.32 3.95
N GLU A 52 -58.64 -26.69 3.84
CA GLU A 52 -58.30 -25.49 4.62
C GLU A 52 -58.30 -24.23 3.71
N LYS A 53 -58.82 -23.17 4.30
CA LYS A 53 -58.99 -21.85 3.69
C LYS A 53 -57.60 -21.26 3.33
N PRO A 54 -57.51 -20.44 2.29
CA PRO A 54 -56.23 -19.83 1.90
C PRO A 54 -55.79 -18.85 2.97
N VAL A 55 -54.60 -19.11 3.54
CA VAL A 55 -53.85 -18.13 4.35
C VAL A 55 -53.37 -17.06 3.40
N ALA A 56 -53.67 -15.81 3.68
CA ALA A 56 -53.20 -14.65 2.93
C ALA A 56 -51.67 -14.69 2.79
N SER A 57 -51.17 -14.68 1.57
CA SER A 57 -49.77 -14.55 1.25
C SER A 57 -49.23 -13.27 1.87
N ALA A 58 -48.19 -13.37 2.69
CA ALA A 58 -47.45 -12.22 3.14
C ALA A 58 -46.98 -11.42 1.91
N ALA A 59 -47.31 -10.15 1.87
CA ALA A 59 -46.91 -9.25 0.79
C ALA A 59 -45.36 -9.23 0.66
N ASN A 60 -44.91 -9.39 -0.57
CA ASN A 60 -43.52 -9.19 -0.93
C ASN A 60 -43.15 -7.75 -0.59
N PRO A 61 -42.14 -7.47 0.26
CA PRO A 61 -41.81 -6.10 0.65
C PRO A 61 -41.18 -5.25 -0.45
N PHE A 62 -41.10 -5.77 -1.69
CA PHE A 62 -40.54 -5.08 -2.87
C PHE A 62 -41.58 -4.78 -3.96
N ASN A 63 -42.88 -4.82 -3.66
CA ASN A 63 -43.90 -4.28 -4.56
C ASN A 63 -44.05 -2.77 -4.29
N GLU A 64 -43.14 -1.98 -4.88
CA GLU A 64 -43.30 -0.53 -4.94
C GLU A 64 -44.55 -0.18 -5.75
N SER A 65 -45.32 0.75 -5.25
CA SER A 65 -46.46 1.30 -6.01
C SER A 65 -45.93 2.06 -7.22
N PRO A 66 -46.72 2.16 -8.32
CA PRO A 66 -46.33 2.97 -9.48
C PRO A 66 -46.00 4.46 -9.16
N GLU A 67 -46.48 4.95 -8.03
CA GLU A 67 -46.19 6.29 -7.53
C GLU A 67 -44.83 6.35 -6.83
N GLU A 68 -44.44 5.31 -6.07
CA GLU A 68 -43.13 5.20 -5.44
C GLU A 68 -42.03 4.96 -6.46
N ALA A 69 -42.28 4.17 -7.49
CA ALA A 69 -41.35 4.00 -8.61
C ALA A 69 -41.13 5.33 -9.38
N LYS A 70 -42.19 6.11 -9.61
CA LYS A 70 -42.07 7.45 -10.22
C LYS A 70 -41.37 8.46 -9.30
N ALA A 71 -41.58 8.38 -7.98
CA ALA A 71 -40.87 9.21 -7.02
C ALA A 71 -39.38 8.84 -6.97
N TYR A 72 -39.04 7.54 -7.06
CA TYR A 72 -37.65 7.08 -7.16
C TYR A 72 -36.98 7.50 -8.48
N GLU A 73 -37.69 7.37 -9.62
CA GLU A 73 -37.20 7.86 -10.92
C GLU A 73 -37.00 9.39 -10.93
N ALA A 74 -37.89 10.15 -10.29
CA ALA A 74 -37.73 11.60 -10.14
C ALA A 74 -36.57 11.96 -9.18
N PHE A 75 -36.40 11.20 -8.11
CA PHE A 75 -35.27 11.35 -7.19
C PHE A 75 -33.93 11.04 -7.86
N VAL A 76 -33.86 9.95 -8.62
CA VAL A 76 -32.65 9.57 -9.40
C VAL A 76 -32.35 10.58 -10.50
N ALA A 77 -33.37 11.17 -11.13
CA ALA A 77 -33.21 12.18 -12.17
C ALA A 77 -32.77 13.55 -11.62
N ASP A 78 -33.09 13.86 -10.38
CA ASP A 78 -32.70 15.13 -9.73
C ASP A 78 -31.31 15.07 -9.04
N GLU A 79 -30.85 13.84 -8.69
CA GLU A 79 -29.51 13.62 -8.09
C GLU A 79 -28.41 13.32 -9.12
N LEU A 80 -28.72 12.87 -10.30
CA LEU A 80 -27.79 12.77 -11.41
C LEU A 80 -27.59 14.18 -11.97
N HIS A 81 -26.41 14.76 -11.77
CA HIS A 81 -25.97 16.01 -12.40
C HIS A 81 -26.39 16.02 -13.87
N PRO A 82 -27.33 16.87 -14.32
CA PRO A 82 -27.81 16.87 -15.70
C PRO A 82 -26.71 17.22 -16.72
N GLU A 83 -25.56 17.70 -16.27
CA GLU A 83 -24.37 17.97 -17.07
C GLU A 83 -23.50 16.71 -17.30
N LEU A 84 -23.72 15.60 -16.56
CA LEU A 84 -23.00 14.34 -16.71
C LEU A 84 -23.78 13.28 -17.53
N ALA A 85 -25.07 13.48 -17.75
CA ALA A 85 -25.82 12.61 -18.64
C ALA A 85 -25.43 12.92 -20.10
N PRO A 86 -24.89 11.95 -20.87
CA PRO A 86 -24.64 12.17 -22.30
C PRO A 86 -25.94 12.49 -22.99
N LYS A 87 -26.03 13.65 -23.63
CA LYS A 87 -27.22 14.12 -24.33
C LYS A 87 -27.58 13.25 -25.55
N ASP A 88 -26.64 12.39 -25.96
CA ASP A 88 -26.81 11.42 -27.05
C ASP A 88 -25.92 10.20 -26.82
N LEU A 89 -26.52 9.08 -26.42
CA LEU A 89 -25.84 7.80 -26.22
C LEU A 89 -25.20 7.23 -27.49
N SER A 90 -25.65 7.69 -28.67
CA SER A 90 -25.09 7.29 -29.97
C SER A 90 -23.67 7.88 -30.21
N GLN A 91 -23.27 8.90 -29.40
CA GLN A 91 -21.93 9.53 -29.46
C GLN A 91 -20.96 8.96 -28.46
N ILE A 92 -21.37 8.04 -27.58
CA ILE A 92 -20.46 7.32 -26.69
C ILE A 92 -19.69 6.31 -27.55
N GLN A 93 -18.44 6.61 -27.81
CA GLN A 93 -17.50 5.66 -28.38
C GLN A 93 -17.20 4.63 -27.29
N ASN A 94 -17.95 3.50 -27.30
CA ASN A 94 -17.79 2.42 -26.33
C ASN A 94 -16.48 1.67 -26.63
N GLY A 95 -15.54 1.72 -25.66
CA GLY A 95 -14.30 0.97 -25.70
C GLY A 95 -13.05 1.81 -25.98
N ALA A 96 -11.91 1.14 -25.88
CA ALA A 96 -10.59 1.72 -26.06
C ALA A 96 -10.32 2.09 -27.54
N VAL A 97 -9.56 3.16 -27.75
CA VAL A 97 -8.97 3.49 -29.07
C VAL A 97 -7.74 2.62 -29.28
N LEU A 98 -7.68 1.90 -30.41
CA LEU A 98 -6.60 0.97 -30.71
C LEU A 98 -5.69 1.55 -31.80
N THR A 99 -4.38 1.46 -31.62
CA THR A 99 -3.36 1.85 -32.62
C THR A 99 -2.26 0.79 -32.72
N GLY A 100 -1.48 0.83 -33.81
CA GLY A 100 -0.39 -0.09 -34.07
C GLY A 100 -0.74 -1.26 -34.98
N PRO A 101 0.18 -2.21 -35.22
CA PRO A 101 -0.05 -3.35 -36.06
C PRO A 101 -1.22 -4.21 -35.60
N SER A 102 -2.04 -4.64 -36.54
CA SER A 102 -3.21 -5.45 -36.28
C SER A 102 -2.86 -6.81 -35.64
N ALA A 103 -3.87 -7.43 -35.03
CA ALA A 103 -3.75 -8.65 -34.21
C ALA A 103 -3.11 -9.87 -34.89
N ASP A 104 -2.89 -9.87 -36.18
CA ASP A 104 -2.36 -11.00 -36.94
C ASP A 104 -0.81 -11.03 -37.04
N GLY A 105 -0.10 -10.09 -36.41
CA GLY A 105 1.37 -10.10 -36.33
C GLY A 105 2.09 -9.93 -37.69
N SER A 106 1.34 -9.67 -38.78
CA SER A 106 1.87 -9.75 -40.13
C SER A 106 2.52 -8.48 -40.67
N LYS A 107 2.53 -7.39 -39.89
CA LYS A 107 3.14 -6.11 -40.33
C LYS A 107 4.11 -5.59 -39.29
N SER A 108 5.35 -6.08 -39.34
CA SER A 108 6.46 -5.33 -38.76
C SER A 108 6.55 -3.96 -39.45
N PHE A 109 6.81 -2.93 -38.68
CA PHE A 109 7.00 -1.58 -39.19
C PHE A 109 8.27 -1.52 -40.06
N LYS A 110 8.15 -1.70 -41.35
CA LYS A 110 9.28 -1.59 -42.31
C LYS A 110 9.41 -0.14 -42.81
N SER A 111 9.64 0.79 -41.90
CA SER A 111 9.97 2.16 -42.32
C SER A 111 11.49 2.37 -42.32
N GLY A 112 12.00 2.95 -43.37
CA GLY A 112 13.38 3.42 -43.41
C GLY A 112 13.57 4.68 -42.55
N PRO A 113 14.82 5.14 -42.32
CA PRO A 113 15.15 6.30 -41.51
C PRO A 113 14.29 7.54 -41.79
N ASP A 114 13.98 7.78 -43.06
CA ASP A 114 13.21 8.94 -43.53
C ASP A 114 11.76 9.02 -42.99
N LYS A 115 11.23 7.93 -42.47
CA LYS A 115 9.89 7.88 -41.90
C LYS A 115 9.85 7.86 -40.38
N SER A 116 10.98 7.61 -39.71
CA SER A 116 11.08 7.62 -38.26
C SER A 116 11.13 9.04 -37.67
N GLY A 117 11.57 10.04 -38.47
CA GLY A 117 11.82 11.39 -37.97
C GLY A 117 13.03 11.50 -37.05
N VAL A 118 13.82 10.43 -36.87
CA VAL A 118 14.95 10.34 -35.95
C VAL A 118 16.26 10.50 -36.74
N ASP A 119 17.10 11.44 -36.35
CA ASP A 119 18.37 11.71 -37.05
C ASP A 119 19.45 10.64 -36.75
N LYS A 120 20.51 10.61 -37.60
CA LYS A 120 21.62 9.66 -37.45
C LYS A 120 22.29 9.74 -36.09
N LYS A 121 22.50 10.93 -35.55
CA LYS A 121 23.18 11.11 -34.26
C LYS A 121 22.40 10.48 -33.13
N THR A 122 21.10 10.69 -33.13
CA THR A 122 20.17 10.11 -32.15
C THR A 122 20.11 8.58 -32.27
N LEU A 123 20.06 8.04 -33.49
CA LEU A 123 20.09 6.59 -33.71
C LEU A 123 21.38 5.92 -33.22
N LEU A 124 22.53 6.57 -33.42
CA LEU A 124 23.82 6.08 -32.92
C LEU A 124 23.89 6.17 -31.36
N GLU A 125 23.30 7.20 -30.77
CA GLU A 125 23.18 7.31 -29.33
C GLU A 125 22.28 6.22 -28.76
N TRP A 126 21.16 5.89 -29.40
CA TRP A 126 20.29 4.78 -29.01
C TRP A 126 21.03 3.43 -29.07
N PHE A 127 21.82 3.20 -30.13
CA PHE A 127 22.68 2.02 -30.20
C PHE A 127 23.70 1.99 -29.06
N ARG A 128 24.36 3.13 -28.78
CA ARG A 128 25.32 3.24 -27.69
C ARG A 128 24.69 2.85 -26.36
N LEU A 129 23.49 3.33 -26.08
CA LEU A 129 22.74 3.01 -24.85
C LEU A 129 22.34 1.52 -24.80
N MET A 130 21.84 0.94 -25.89
CA MET A 130 21.46 -0.47 -25.93
C MET A 130 22.66 -1.39 -25.73
N ASP A 131 23.78 -1.10 -26.38
CA ASP A 131 25.04 -1.86 -26.25
C ASP A 131 25.56 -1.79 -24.80
N LEU A 132 25.61 -0.57 -24.23
CA LEU A 132 26.02 -0.34 -22.86
C LEU A 132 25.09 -1.02 -21.84
N GLY A 133 23.77 -0.96 -22.06
CA GLY A 133 22.76 -1.63 -21.23
C GLY A 133 22.91 -3.15 -21.24
N ARG A 134 23.10 -3.75 -22.43
CA ARG A 134 23.35 -5.19 -22.58
C ARG A 134 24.65 -5.62 -21.88
N MET A 135 25.70 -4.82 -21.99
CA MET A 135 26.98 -5.09 -21.31
C MET A 135 26.83 -5.01 -19.80
N THR A 136 26.06 -4.04 -19.29
CA THR A 136 25.80 -3.88 -17.87
C THR A 136 24.94 -5.05 -17.32
N ASP A 137 23.95 -5.49 -18.09
CA ASP A 137 23.11 -6.67 -17.76
C ASP A 137 23.94 -7.97 -17.67
N ILE A 138 24.89 -8.16 -18.59
CA ILE A 138 25.85 -9.27 -18.56
C ILE A 138 26.79 -9.15 -17.35
N ALA A 139 27.25 -7.96 -17.02
CA ALA A 139 28.10 -7.70 -15.85
C ALA A 139 27.36 -8.06 -14.55
N ALA A 140 26.07 -7.68 -14.43
CA ALA A 140 25.24 -8.04 -13.30
C ALA A 140 25.15 -9.55 -13.09
N ALA A 141 24.93 -10.32 -14.16
CA ALA A 141 24.94 -11.77 -14.12
C ALA A 141 26.31 -12.36 -13.70
N ASN A 142 27.40 -11.71 -14.07
CA ASN A 142 28.76 -12.12 -13.68
C ASN A 142 29.06 -11.83 -12.21
N TYR A 143 28.63 -10.69 -11.67
CA TYR A 143 28.70 -10.38 -10.24
C TYR A 143 27.96 -11.41 -9.41
N LEU A 144 26.76 -11.79 -9.82
CA LEU A 144 25.98 -12.82 -9.16
C LEU A 144 26.72 -14.17 -9.16
N LYS A 145 27.19 -14.62 -10.33
CA LYS A 145 27.90 -15.91 -10.46
C LYS A 145 29.16 -15.99 -9.61
N LYS A 146 29.86 -14.87 -9.42
CA LYS A 146 31.06 -14.77 -8.59
C LYS A 146 30.77 -14.53 -7.11
N ALA A 147 29.48 -14.43 -6.71
CA ALA A 147 29.03 -14.07 -5.37
C ALA A 147 29.63 -12.73 -4.86
N MET A 148 29.73 -11.74 -5.75
CA MET A 148 30.35 -10.45 -5.46
C MET A 148 29.33 -9.37 -5.02
N GLY A 149 28.23 -9.76 -4.38
CA GLY A 149 27.28 -8.81 -3.78
C GLY A 149 25.94 -8.65 -4.52
N TRP A 150 25.89 -8.86 -5.84
CA TRP A 150 24.62 -8.81 -6.57
C TRP A 150 23.79 -10.05 -6.26
N SER A 151 22.75 -9.90 -5.46
CA SER A 151 22.00 -11.03 -4.89
C SER A 151 20.79 -11.46 -5.73
N TYR A 152 20.19 -10.54 -6.46
CA TYR A 152 19.05 -10.77 -7.35
C TYR A 152 19.30 -10.12 -8.69
N HIS A 153 19.10 -10.86 -9.78
CA HIS A 153 19.20 -10.36 -11.14
C HIS A 153 18.12 -10.94 -12.03
N ALA A 154 17.37 -10.06 -12.68
CA ALA A 154 16.40 -10.39 -13.70
C ALA A 154 16.86 -9.77 -15.03
N PRO A 155 17.38 -10.56 -15.99
CA PRO A 155 17.96 -10.03 -17.21
C PRO A 155 16.96 -9.24 -18.04
N CYS A 156 17.36 -8.06 -18.55
CA CYS A 156 16.55 -7.26 -19.47
C CYS A 156 16.68 -7.70 -20.94
N ALA A 157 17.58 -8.62 -21.25
CA ALA A 157 17.81 -9.11 -22.59
C ALA A 157 16.54 -9.60 -23.29
N GLY A 158 16.19 -8.99 -24.42
CA GLY A 158 14.97 -9.23 -25.18
C GLY A 158 13.85 -8.17 -24.96
N HIS A 159 14.05 -7.25 -24.03
CA HIS A 159 13.14 -6.15 -23.73
C HIS A 159 13.69 -4.79 -24.13
N GLU A 160 14.97 -4.71 -24.56
CA GLU A 160 15.67 -3.44 -24.73
C GLU A 160 15.02 -2.50 -25.74
N GLY A 161 14.26 -3.02 -26.73
CA GLY A 161 13.59 -2.18 -27.71
C GLY A 161 12.58 -1.23 -27.07
N ILE A 162 11.61 -1.78 -26.34
CA ILE A 162 10.62 -0.96 -25.61
C ILE A 162 11.26 -0.23 -24.43
N GLN A 163 12.24 -0.82 -23.74
CA GLN A 163 12.88 -0.19 -22.59
C GLN A 163 13.69 1.04 -23.01
N LEU A 164 14.43 0.98 -24.13
CA LEU A 164 15.07 2.15 -24.69
C LEU A 164 14.03 3.22 -25.06
N ALA A 165 12.99 2.83 -25.81
CA ALA A 165 11.95 3.75 -26.27
C ALA A 165 11.27 4.47 -25.09
N LEU A 166 10.98 3.74 -24.02
CA LEU A 166 10.44 4.31 -22.78
C LEU A 166 11.42 5.30 -22.14
N GLY A 167 12.68 4.87 -21.92
CA GLY A 167 13.68 5.70 -21.26
C GLY A 167 14.01 7.01 -22.02
N VAL A 168 14.12 6.96 -23.37
CA VAL A 168 14.37 8.17 -24.17
C VAL A 168 13.13 9.05 -24.37
N SER A 169 11.92 8.52 -24.15
CA SER A 169 10.68 9.31 -24.16
C SER A 169 10.41 10.00 -22.82
N PHE A 170 10.96 9.47 -21.74
CA PHE A 170 10.82 10.02 -20.39
C PHE A 170 11.46 11.41 -20.28
N ARG A 171 10.69 12.40 -19.80
CA ARG A 171 11.14 13.78 -19.65
C ARG A 171 11.61 14.00 -18.22
N GLN A 172 12.91 13.91 -17.98
CA GLN A 172 13.54 14.09 -16.68
C GLN A 172 13.04 15.37 -15.96
N LYS A 173 12.84 15.29 -14.65
CA LYS A 173 12.38 16.39 -13.77
C LYS A 173 10.99 16.94 -14.13
N ARG A 174 10.28 16.30 -15.01
CA ARG A 174 8.94 16.68 -15.45
C ARG A 174 7.94 15.53 -15.26
N ASP A 175 8.26 14.36 -15.84
CA ASP A 175 7.46 13.15 -15.73
C ASP A 175 7.83 12.33 -14.49
N PHE A 176 6.96 11.42 -14.11
CA PHE A 176 7.19 10.44 -13.06
C PHE A 176 7.22 9.05 -13.68
N LEU A 177 8.34 8.32 -13.51
CA LEU A 177 8.54 6.98 -14.05
C LEU A 177 8.62 5.98 -12.89
N TYR A 178 7.78 4.97 -12.92
CA TYR A 178 7.71 3.85 -12.00
C TYR A 178 8.22 2.59 -12.71
N PRO A 179 9.53 2.29 -12.63
CA PRO A 179 10.12 1.12 -13.28
C PRO A 179 9.85 -0.15 -12.47
N TYR A 180 10.09 -1.32 -13.08
CA TYR A 180 10.10 -2.57 -12.36
C TYR A 180 11.48 -3.27 -12.41
N TYR A 181 11.64 -4.37 -11.71
CA TYR A 181 12.95 -5.03 -11.50
C TYR A 181 13.70 -5.44 -12.78
N ARG A 182 13.05 -5.48 -13.95
CA ARG A 182 13.69 -5.81 -15.24
C ARG A 182 14.08 -4.57 -16.04
N ASP A 183 13.78 -3.38 -15.57
CA ASP A 183 13.90 -2.12 -16.33
C ASP A 183 15.31 -1.49 -16.31
N LEU A 184 16.36 -2.32 -16.28
CA LEU A 184 17.74 -1.82 -16.32
C LEU A 184 17.95 -0.87 -17.51
N MET A 185 17.53 -1.27 -18.72
CA MET A 185 17.71 -0.46 -19.92
C MET A 185 16.84 0.80 -19.88
N THR A 186 15.61 0.72 -19.37
CA THR A 186 14.75 1.90 -19.18
C THR A 186 15.41 2.92 -18.27
N CYS A 187 15.94 2.48 -17.13
CA CYS A 187 16.58 3.37 -16.16
C CYS A 187 17.88 3.99 -16.69
N LEU A 188 18.71 3.21 -17.41
CA LEU A 188 19.92 3.71 -18.05
C LEU A 188 19.58 4.76 -19.11
N ALA A 189 18.62 4.48 -19.99
CA ALA A 189 18.19 5.43 -21.02
C ALA A 189 17.47 6.65 -20.43
N GLY A 190 16.80 6.47 -19.29
CA GLY A 190 16.13 7.52 -18.52
C GLY A 190 17.07 8.43 -17.74
N GLY A 191 18.37 8.07 -17.60
CA GLY A 191 19.38 8.94 -17.03
C GLY A 191 20.12 8.44 -15.78
N LEU A 192 20.00 7.17 -15.42
CA LEU A 192 20.94 6.55 -14.49
C LEU A 192 22.27 6.30 -15.20
N THR A 193 23.35 6.40 -14.42
CA THR A 193 24.68 5.99 -14.87
C THR A 193 24.92 4.52 -14.60
N VAL A 194 25.87 3.92 -15.31
CA VAL A 194 26.29 2.53 -15.06
C VAL A 194 26.79 2.34 -13.63
N GLU A 195 27.51 3.33 -13.08
CA GLU A 195 27.97 3.30 -11.69
C GLU A 195 26.80 3.24 -10.70
N GLU A 196 25.77 4.08 -10.86
CA GLU A 196 24.57 4.08 -10.02
C GLU A 196 23.84 2.73 -10.08
N ILE A 197 23.77 2.10 -11.26
CA ILE A 197 23.19 0.76 -11.44
C ILE A 197 24.00 -0.29 -10.69
N ILE A 198 25.34 -0.26 -10.78
CA ILE A 198 26.21 -1.23 -10.11
C ILE A 198 26.19 -1.01 -8.58
N LEU A 199 26.17 0.24 -8.10
CA LEU A 199 26.03 0.55 -6.67
C LEU A 199 24.77 -0.06 -6.07
N ASN A 200 23.62 0.03 -6.77
CA ASN A 200 22.38 -0.63 -6.38
C ASN A 200 22.53 -2.16 -6.40
N GLY A 201 23.08 -2.71 -7.46
CA GLY A 201 23.30 -4.15 -7.60
C GLY A 201 24.17 -4.74 -6.48
N LEU A 202 25.20 -4.00 -6.05
CA LEU A 202 26.14 -4.38 -4.99
C LEU A 202 25.66 -3.95 -3.58
N SER A 203 24.48 -3.38 -3.46
CA SER A 203 23.88 -2.91 -2.20
C SER A 203 24.80 -1.99 -1.39
N LYS A 204 25.44 -1.03 -2.05
CA LYS A 204 26.39 -0.12 -1.42
C LYS A 204 25.72 1.00 -0.61
N ALA A 205 26.42 1.52 0.41
CA ALA A 205 25.90 2.65 1.20
C ALA A 205 25.60 3.90 0.36
N THR A 206 26.31 4.08 -0.76
CA THR A 206 26.15 5.19 -1.70
C THR A 206 25.15 4.89 -2.83
N ASP A 207 24.44 3.77 -2.79
CA ASP A 207 23.32 3.52 -3.70
C ASP A 207 22.27 4.62 -3.57
N ILE A 208 22.06 5.35 -4.65
CA ILE A 208 21.12 6.47 -4.68
C ILE A 208 19.65 6.06 -4.60
N ALA A 209 19.32 4.79 -4.83
CA ALA A 209 17.96 4.31 -4.75
C ALA A 209 17.56 4.01 -3.30
N SER A 210 18.45 3.36 -2.52
CA SER A 210 18.09 2.77 -1.23
C SER A 210 19.17 2.81 -0.15
N GLY A 211 20.41 3.19 -0.50
CA GLY A 211 21.53 3.07 0.44
C GLY A 211 21.81 1.62 0.87
N GLY A 212 21.51 0.67 0.01
CA GLY A 212 21.66 -0.76 0.25
C GLY A 212 20.52 -1.42 1.05
N ARG A 213 19.39 -0.72 1.27
CA ARG A 213 18.23 -1.23 2.01
C ARG A 213 17.26 -2.04 1.15
N HIS A 214 17.19 -1.71 -0.13
CA HIS A 214 16.30 -2.39 -1.07
C HIS A 214 17.05 -3.46 -1.86
N MET A 215 16.29 -4.36 -2.43
CA MET A 215 16.75 -5.45 -3.29
C MET A 215 17.43 -4.91 -4.55
N SER A 216 18.48 -5.54 -5.06
CA SER A 216 19.10 -5.19 -6.33
C SER A 216 18.09 -5.24 -7.49
N ASN A 217 18.35 -4.53 -8.58
CA ASN A 217 17.45 -4.33 -9.71
C ASN A 217 16.21 -3.44 -9.43
N HIS A 218 16.12 -2.81 -8.26
CA HIS A 218 15.08 -1.81 -7.98
C HIS A 218 15.70 -0.42 -8.06
N PHE A 219 15.92 -0.01 -9.31
CA PHE A 219 16.63 1.24 -9.63
C PHE A 219 15.72 2.45 -9.41
N ALA A 220 16.26 3.51 -8.82
CA ALA A 220 15.55 4.78 -8.67
C ALA A 220 16.53 5.96 -8.70
N LYS A 221 16.03 7.10 -9.18
CA LYS A 221 16.71 8.41 -9.14
C LYS A 221 15.63 9.49 -9.06
N MET A 222 15.09 9.68 -7.86
CA MET A 222 13.91 10.51 -7.66
C MET A 222 14.14 11.98 -8.06
N GLU A 223 15.39 12.45 -7.98
CA GLU A 223 15.79 13.80 -8.35
C GLU A 223 15.53 14.12 -9.84
N ILE A 224 15.41 13.10 -10.70
CA ILE A 224 15.06 13.25 -12.11
C ILE A 224 13.69 12.70 -12.47
N GLY A 225 12.95 12.14 -11.47
CA GLY A 225 11.60 11.63 -11.64
C GLY A 225 11.48 10.10 -11.75
N ILE A 226 12.58 9.31 -11.64
CA ILE A 226 12.55 7.84 -11.58
C ILE A 226 12.31 7.42 -10.14
N GLN A 227 11.13 6.88 -9.87
CA GLN A 227 10.63 6.62 -8.53
C GLN A 227 11.18 5.31 -7.94
N ASN A 228 11.28 5.26 -6.62
CA ASN A 228 11.54 4.02 -5.90
C ASN A 228 10.24 3.22 -5.80
N VAL A 229 10.24 1.98 -6.28
CA VAL A 229 9.08 1.11 -6.32
C VAL A 229 9.31 -0.14 -5.46
N SER A 230 8.22 -0.76 -5.02
CA SER A 230 8.28 -2.02 -4.30
C SER A 230 8.65 -3.20 -5.22
N SER A 231 8.88 -4.37 -4.60
CA SER A 231 9.10 -5.62 -5.34
C SER A 231 7.81 -6.38 -5.63
N LEU A 232 6.68 -5.97 -5.08
CA LEU A 232 5.38 -6.56 -5.38
C LEU A 232 5.00 -6.33 -6.83
N THR A 233 4.62 -7.41 -7.50
CA THR A 233 4.45 -7.43 -8.95
C THR A 233 3.38 -6.45 -9.42
N ASN A 234 3.77 -5.37 -10.12
CA ASN A 234 2.91 -4.32 -10.68
C ASN A 234 2.12 -3.47 -9.67
N ASN A 235 2.41 -3.51 -8.37
CA ASN A 235 1.64 -2.77 -7.39
C ASN A 235 1.76 -1.25 -7.55
N HIS A 236 2.88 -0.77 -8.08
CA HIS A 236 3.14 0.64 -8.40
C HIS A 236 2.23 1.22 -9.51
N ALA A 237 1.34 0.41 -10.09
CA ALA A 237 0.26 0.90 -10.96
C ALA A 237 -0.69 1.85 -10.20
N GLN A 238 -0.92 1.58 -8.91
CA GLN A 238 -1.74 2.43 -8.04
C GLN A 238 -1.08 3.78 -7.78
N GLU A 239 0.23 3.77 -7.45
CA GLU A 239 1.01 4.99 -7.27
C GLU A 239 1.06 5.83 -8.56
N THR A 240 1.20 5.15 -9.72
CA THR A 240 1.16 5.79 -11.05
C THR A 240 -0.15 6.54 -11.26
N ALA A 241 -1.28 5.92 -10.94
CA ALA A 241 -2.60 6.55 -11.04
C ALA A 241 -2.74 7.74 -10.07
N GLY A 242 -2.25 7.59 -8.83
CA GLY A 242 -2.25 8.65 -7.82
C GLY A 242 -1.45 9.87 -8.23
N THR A 243 -0.24 9.67 -8.73
CA THR A 243 0.59 10.75 -9.29
C THR A 243 -0.11 11.43 -10.46
N ALA A 244 -0.66 10.66 -11.40
CA ALA A 244 -1.39 11.22 -12.54
C ALA A 244 -2.61 12.05 -12.10
N ARG A 245 -3.30 11.64 -11.03
CA ARG A 245 -4.40 12.43 -10.42
C ARG A 245 -3.91 13.78 -9.91
N ALA A 246 -2.77 13.80 -9.20
CA ALA A 246 -2.16 15.05 -8.73
C ALA A 246 -1.72 15.92 -9.90
N LEU A 247 -1.06 15.37 -10.91
CA LEU A 247 -0.64 16.10 -12.10
C LEU A 247 -1.83 16.76 -12.82
N LYS A 248 -2.94 16.04 -12.94
CA LYS A 248 -4.19 16.58 -13.50
C LYS A 248 -4.76 17.69 -12.64
N TYR A 249 -4.82 17.51 -11.30
CA TYR A 249 -5.31 18.52 -10.37
C TYR A 249 -4.52 19.82 -10.47
N PHE A 250 -3.18 19.72 -10.49
CA PHE A 250 -2.30 20.89 -10.61
C PHE A 250 -2.15 21.40 -12.04
N LYS A 251 -2.85 20.78 -13.01
CA LYS A 251 -2.88 21.20 -14.42
C LYS A 251 -1.50 21.29 -15.04
N THR A 252 -0.64 20.34 -14.72
CA THR A 252 0.68 20.21 -15.34
C THR A 252 0.56 19.53 -16.72
N ASP A 253 1.62 19.61 -17.50
CA ASP A 253 1.74 18.87 -18.77
C ASP A 253 2.59 17.59 -18.64
N ALA A 254 2.88 17.21 -17.40
CA ALA A 254 3.58 15.98 -17.06
C ALA A 254 2.68 14.75 -17.19
N VAL A 255 3.32 13.58 -17.34
CA VAL A 255 2.65 12.29 -17.30
C VAL A 255 3.25 11.41 -16.21
N SER A 256 2.46 10.48 -15.70
CA SER A 256 2.93 9.42 -14.83
C SER A 256 3.02 8.12 -15.63
N ILE A 257 4.13 7.40 -15.52
CA ILE A 257 4.43 6.25 -16.37
C ILE A 257 4.72 5.04 -15.51
N PHE A 258 3.93 4.01 -15.68
CA PHE A 258 4.11 2.67 -15.14
C PHE A 258 4.88 1.81 -16.15
N SER A 259 5.78 0.97 -15.67
CA SER A 259 6.36 -0.12 -16.45
C SER A 259 6.24 -1.43 -15.68
N GLY A 260 5.79 -2.49 -16.36
CA GLY A 260 5.59 -3.78 -15.73
C GLY A 260 5.48 -4.94 -16.72
N GLY A 261 5.50 -6.18 -16.19
CA GLY A 261 5.37 -7.40 -16.97
C GLY A 261 3.91 -7.81 -17.19
N ASP A 262 3.71 -8.73 -18.14
CA ASP A 262 2.41 -9.29 -18.51
C ASP A 262 1.71 -10.01 -17.35
N SER A 263 2.44 -10.82 -16.59
CA SER A 263 1.82 -11.64 -15.53
C SER A 263 1.28 -10.82 -14.36
N GLY A 264 1.93 -9.71 -14.01
CA GLY A 264 1.44 -8.82 -12.97
C GLY A 264 0.16 -8.08 -13.34
N THR A 265 -0.26 -8.09 -14.62
CA THR A 265 -1.57 -7.53 -15.01
C THR A 265 -2.75 -8.40 -14.56
N SER A 266 -2.49 -9.59 -14.00
CA SER A 266 -3.53 -10.45 -13.43
C SER A 266 -3.92 -10.03 -12.00
N GLU A 267 -3.12 -9.19 -11.36
CA GLU A 267 -3.41 -8.68 -10.02
C GLU A 267 -4.64 -7.76 -10.01
N GLY A 268 -5.46 -7.86 -8.96
CA GLY A 268 -6.69 -7.08 -8.82
C GLY A 268 -6.43 -5.59 -8.84
N PHE A 269 -5.43 -5.13 -8.10
CA PHE A 269 -5.04 -3.71 -8.01
C PHE A 269 -4.61 -3.11 -9.37
N PHE A 270 -4.10 -3.93 -10.32
CA PHE A 270 -3.81 -3.42 -11.66
C PHE A 270 -5.09 -3.06 -12.42
N TYR A 271 -6.15 -3.90 -12.31
CA TYR A 271 -7.47 -3.59 -12.88
C TYR A 271 -8.09 -2.34 -12.24
N GLU A 272 -7.95 -2.20 -10.93
CA GLU A 272 -8.41 -1.02 -10.20
C GLU A 272 -7.71 0.26 -10.68
N ALA A 273 -6.37 0.20 -10.88
CA ALA A 273 -5.59 1.32 -11.41
C ALA A 273 -6.05 1.74 -12.80
N ILE A 274 -6.25 0.77 -13.72
CA ILE A 274 -6.78 1.06 -15.07
C ILE A 274 -8.19 1.63 -14.99
N ASN A 275 -9.08 1.05 -14.16
CA ASN A 275 -10.43 1.54 -13.98
C ASN A 275 -10.45 2.98 -13.48
N GLY A 276 -9.72 3.28 -12.42
CA GLY A 276 -9.63 4.63 -11.87
C GLY A 276 -9.00 5.63 -12.83
N ALA A 277 -7.87 5.27 -13.46
CA ALA A 277 -7.18 6.14 -14.41
C ALA A 277 -8.03 6.49 -15.63
N THR A 278 -8.81 5.54 -16.15
CA THR A 278 -9.70 5.76 -17.30
C THR A 278 -10.97 6.51 -16.90
N HIS A 279 -11.57 6.17 -15.76
CA HIS A 279 -12.73 6.88 -15.21
C HIS A 279 -12.44 8.37 -15.02
N GLU A 280 -11.33 8.68 -14.38
CA GLU A 280 -10.92 10.05 -14.10
C GLU A 280 -10.20 10.74 -15.27
N LYS A 281 -9.95 10.06 -16.39
CA LYS A 281 -9.17 10.57 -17.54
C LYS A 281 -7.80 11.11 -17.11
N LEU A 282 -7.03 10.27 -16.39
CA LEU A 282 -5.73 10.65 -15.85
C LEU A 282 -4.64 10.62 -16.94
N PRO A 283 -3.61 11.50 -16.90
CA PRO A 283 -2.46 11.47 -17.79
C PRO A 283 -1.47 10.37 -17.34
N ALA A 284 -1.91 9.11 -17.40
CA ALA A 284 -1.15 7.92 -17.00
C ALA A 284 -0.86 7.03 -18.21
N ILE A 285 0.39 6.58 -18.35
CA ILE A 285 0.84 5.65 -19.38
C ILE A 285 1.25 4.34 -18.70
N PHE A 286 0.62 3.22 -19.07
CA PHE A 286 0.92 1.90 -18.56
C PHE A 286 1.65 1.09 -19.64
N VAL A 287 2.97 0.89 -19.49
CA VAL A 287 3.80 0.11 -20.42
C VAL A 287 3.82 -1.34 -19.96
N ILE A 288 3.23 -2.23 -20.74
CA ILE A 288 3.17 -3.67 -20.47
C ILE A 288 4.18 -4.38 -21.37
N GLN A 289 5.23 -4.94 -20.78
CA GLN A 289 6.27 -5.69 -21.45
C GLN A 289 5.90 -7.18 -21.49
N ASN A 290 5.12 -7.57 -22.50
CA ASN A 290 4.58 -8.93 -22.61
C ASN A 290 5.62 -9.88 -23.22
N ASN A 291 6.34 -10.61 -22.37
CA ASN A 291 7.31 -11.63 -22.76
C ASN A 291 6.74 -13.05 -22.77
N LYS A 292 5.43 -13.20 -22.57
CA LYS A 292 4.64 -14.44 -22.63
C LYS A 292 4.81 -15.41 -21.43
N TYR A 293 5.59 -15.04 -20.41
CA TYR A 293 5.86 -15.92 -19.28
C TYR A 293 5.92 -15.19 -17.94
N GLY A 294 5.14 -15.67 -16.98
CA GLY A 294 5.32 -15.40 -15.55
C GLY A 294 6.15 -16.49 -14.90
N ILE A 295 7.45 -16.28 -14.75
CA ILE A 295 8.44 -17.29 -14.38
C ILE A 295 8.39 -18.45 -15.41
N SER A 296 7.78 -19.58 -15.07
CA SER A 296 7.58 -20.75 -15.92
C SER A 296 6.15 -20.88 -16.49
N VAL A 297 5.22 -20.03 -16.04
CA VAL A 297 3.80 -20.11 -16.43
C VAL A 297 3.57 -19.31 -17.72
N PRO A 298 3.09 -19.95 -18.80
CA PRO A 298 2.82 -19.23 -20.03
C PRO A 298 1.63 -18.27 -19.87
N VAL A 299 1.62 -17.19 -20.63
CA VAL A 299 0.58 -16.16 -20.58
C VAL A 299 -0.83 -16.71 -20.84
N THR A 300 -0.94 -17.80 -21.59
CA THR A 300 -2.21 -18.49 -21.84
C THR A 300 -2.85 -19.12 -20.61
N ASP A 301 -2.05 -19.40 -19.59
CA ASP A 301 -2.52 -19.96 -18.32
C ASP A 301 -2.74 -18.84 -17.28
N GLN A 302 -2.26 -17.62 -17.57
CA GLN A 302 -2.35 -16.44 -16.68
C GLN A 302 -3.63 -15.64 -16.92
N THR A 303 -4.09 -15.52 -18.18
CA THR A 303 -5.13 -14.55 -18.52
C THR A 303 -5.96 -14.99 -19.71
N ALA A 304 -7.17 -14.47 -19.82
CA ALA A 304 -8.10 -14.81 -20.90
C ALA A 304 -7.58 -14.43 -22.30
N ASN A 305 -6.79 -13.38 -22.40
CA ASN A 305 -6.22 -12.90 -23.66
C ASN A 305 -4.71 -12.90 -23.62
N SER A 306 -4.02 -13.66 -24.49
CA SER A 306 -2.56 -13.71 -24.57
C SER A 306 -1.90 -12.35 -24.88
N ARG A 307 -2.61 -11.46 -25.55
CA ARG A 307 -2.31 -10.03 -25.64
C ARG A 307 -3.03 -9.36 -24.48
N VAL A 308 -2.39 -9.31 -23.33
CA VAL A 308 -3.02 -8.95 -22.04
C VAL A 308 -3.76 -7.60 -22.07
N ALA A 309 -3.35 -6.65 -22.91
CA ALA A 309 -4.07 -5.39 -23.10
C ALA A 309 -5.47 -5.58 -23.72
N ASP A 310 -5.74 -6.71 -24.39
CA ASP A 310 -7.06 -7.00 -24.95
C ASP A 310 -8.12 -7.18 -23.87
N ASN A 311 -7.72 -7.47 -22.62
CA ASN A 311 -8.62 -7.50 -21.47
C ASN A 311 -9.26 -6.12 -21.17
N PHE A 312 -8.63 -5.04 -21.62
CA PHE A 312 -9.04 -3.66 -21.32
C PHE A 312 -9.74 -2.96 -22.51
N ARG A 313 -10.02 -3.66 -23.61
CA ARG A 313 -10.66 -3.06 -24.81
C ARG A 313 -12.03 -2.44 -24.54
N GLY A 314 -12.73 -2.89 -23.51
CA GLY A 314 -14.04 -2.37 -23.12
C GLY A 314 -13.99 -1.04 -22.35
N PHE A 315 -12.81 -0.58 -21.93
CA PHE A 315 -12.68 0.64 -21.14
C PHE A 315 -12.76 1.89 -22.02
N ASN A 316 -13.56 2.86 -21.61
CA ASN A 316 -13.62 4.17 -22.23
C ASN A 316 -12.43 5.05 -21.82
N ASN A 317 -12.14 6.11 -22.55
CA ASN A 317 -11.07 7.07 -22.27
C ASN A 317 -9.67 6.40 -22.18
N LEU A 318 -9.46 5.33 -22.92
CA LEU A 318 -8.24 4.55 -22.97
C LEU A 318 -7.70 4.50 -24.40
N LEU A 319 -6.41 4.75 -24.58
CA LEU A 319 -5.66 4.35 -25.77
C LEU A 319 -4.97 3.01 -25.48
N ILE A 320 -5.02 2.07 -26.40
CA ILE A 320 -4.14 0.88 -26.40
C ILE A 320 -3.27 0.95 -27.66
N ALA A 321 -2.00 1.25 -27.46
CA ALA A 321 -0.99 1.28 -28.53
C ALA A 321 -0.19 -0.03 -28.50
N TYR A 322 -0.34 -0.83 -29.56
CA TYR A 322 0.41 -2.08 -29.73
C TYR A 322 1.71 -1.82 -30.50
N CYS A 323 2.78 -2.49 -30.06
CA CYS A 323 4.07 -2.46 -30.75
C CYS A 323 4.81 -3.80 -30.64
N ASP A 324 5.74 -4.03 -31.57
CA ASP A 324 6.79 -5.03 -31.41
C ASP A 324 7.85 -4.45 -30.44
N GLY A 325 7.85 -4.95 -29.20
CA GLY A 325 8.76 -4.51 -28.14
C GLY A 325 10.24 -4.81 -28.43
N THR A 326 10.52 -5.61 -29.47
CA THR A 326 11.89 -5.88 -29.94
C THR A 326 12.35 -4.90 -31.02
N ASP A 327 11.43 -4.14 -31.62
CA ASP A 327 11.72 -3.06 -32.59
C ASP A 327 11.72 -1.70 -31.86
N VAL A 328 12.88 -1.05 -31.83
CA VAL A 328 13.09 0.25 -31.15
C VAL A 328 12.21 1.35 -31.78
N LEU A 329 12.06 1.38 -33.09
CA LEU A 329 11.34 2.44 -33.80
C LEU A 329 9.81 2.28 -33.64
N ASP A 330 9.31 1.05 -33.68
CA ASP A 330 7.90 0.76 -33.46
C ASP A 330 7.51 1.03 -31.99
N SER A 331 8.38 0.63 -31.05
CA SER A 331 8.23 0.95 -29.63
C SER A 331 8.22 2.46 -29.36
N TYR A 332 9.13 3.21 -30.00
CA TYR A 332 9.18 4.67 -29.88
C TYR A 332 7.90 5.34 -30.43
N ARG A 333 7.39 4.89 -31.59
CA ARG A 333 6.11 5.35 -32.15
C ARG A 333 4.98 5.17 -31.13
N ALA A 334 4.85 3.98 -30.52
CA ALA A 334 3.80 3.69 -29.57
C ALA A 334 3.89 4.59 -28.33
N MET A 335 5.10 4.84 -27.82
CA MET A 335 5.32 5.78 -26.71
C MET A 335 4.90 7.21 -27.09
N GLN A 336 5.24 7.71 -28.28
CA GLN A 336 4.85 9.04 -28.74
C GLN A 336 3.31 9.17 -28.89
N GLU A 337 2.63 8.13 -29.39
CA GLU A 337 1.16 8.08 -29.46
C GLU A 337 0.52 8.15 -28.07
N ALA A 338 1.06 7.40 -27.09
CA ALA A 338 0.59 7.42 -25.71
C ALA A 338 0.77 8.81 -25.05
N TYR A 339 1.93 9.43 -25.26
CA TYR A 339 2.18 10.80 -24.78
C TYR A 339 1.21 11.81 -25.39
N ALA A 340 1.00 11.76 -26.71
CA ALA A 340 0.07 12.65 -27.42
C ALA A 340 -1.38 12.47 -26.93
N TRP A 341 -1.78 11.24 -26.65
CA TRP A 341 -3.10 10.94 -26.10
C TRP A 341 -3.29 11.54 -24.70
N CYS A 342 -2.36 11.30 -23.78
CA CYS A 342 -2.39 11.84 -22.42
C CYS A 342 -2.35 13.38 -22.43
N ALA A 343 -1.46 13.98 -23.23
CA ALA A 343 -1.35 15.44 -23.36
C ALA A 343 -2.60 16.10 -23.93
N SER A 344 -3.40 15.37 -24.71
CA SER A 344 -4.69 15.87 -25.22
C SER A 344 -5.82 15.83 -24.19
N GLY A 345 -5.57 15.32 -22.96
CA GLY A 345 -6.57 15.20 -21.90
C GLY A 345 -7.66 14.14 -22.14
N LYS A 346 -7.44 13.24 -23.12
CA LYS A 346 -8.42 12.20 -23.48
C LYS A 346 -8.49 11.06 -22.45
N GLY A 347 -7.45 10.84 -21.68
CA GLY A 347 -7.41 9.82 -20.64
C GLY A 347 -6.08 9.07 -20.58
N ALA A 348 -6.12 7.86 -20.00
CA ALA A 348 -4.96 7.00 -19.84
C ALA A 348 -4.58 6.28 -21.14
N ALA A 349 -3.34 5.76 -21.19
CA ALA A 349 -2.87 4.95 -22.31
C ALA A 349 -2.22 3.65 -21.79
N ILE A 350 -2.43 2.55 -22.52
CA ILE A 350 -1.65 1.32 -22.40
C ILE A 350 -0.75 1.22 -23.63
N VAL A 351 0.57 1.03 -23.42
CA VAL A 351 1.51 0.59 -24.45
C VAL A 351 1.74 -0.89 -24.25
N HIS A 352 1.22 -1.72 -25.15
CA HIS A 352 1.42 -3.17 -25.11
C HIS A 352 2.56 -3.55 -26.05
N ALA A 353 3.71 -3.88 -25.46
CA ALA A 353 4.92 -4.26 -26.17
C ALA A 353 5.07 -5.79 -26.21
N ASP A 354 5.11 -6.37 -27.40
CA ASP A 354 5.35 -7.79 -27.62
C ASP A 354 6.85 -8.08 -27.54
N CYS A 355 7.32 -8.47 -26.35
CA CYS A 355 8.71 -8.73 -26.04
C CYS A 355 9.07 -10.22 -26.14
N VAL A 356 10.37 -10.50 -26.01
CA VAL A 356 10.91 -11.84 -25.81
C VAL A 356 11.80 -11.85 -24.56
N ARG A 357 11.82 -12.99 -23.87
CA ARG A 357 12.73 -13.18 -22.73
C ARG A 357 13.84 -14.14 -23.17
N ILE A 358 15.03 -13.59 -23.44
CA ILE A 358 16.19 -14.37 -23.92
C ILE A 358 16.79 -15.22 -22.81
N GLY A 359 16.95 -14.65 -21.61
CA GLY A 359 17.45 -15.34 -20.41
C GLY A 359 16.34 -16.02 -19.60
N SER A 360 16.73 -16.68 -18.51
CA SER A 360 15.79 -17.15 -17.49
C SER A 360 15.05 -15.97 -16.82
N HIS A 361 13.98 -16.25 -16.09
CA HIS A 361 13.20 -15.21 -15.41
C HIS A 361 14.09 -14.38 -14.45
N SER A 362 14.86 -15.08 -13.65
CA SER A 362 15.83 -14.51 -12.73
C SER A 362 16.96 -15.51 -12.48
N ASN A 363 17.87 -15.15 -11.58
CA ASN A 363 18.99 -16.04 -11.22
C ASN A 363 18.60 -17.37 -10.56
N SER A 364 17.41 -17.48 -10.00
CA SER A 364 16.89 -18.69 -9.39
C SER A 364 16.09 -19.59 -10.36
N ASP A 365 15.90 -19.13 -11.61
CA ASP A 365 15.10 -19.82 -12.61
C ASP A 365 15.96 -20.59 -13.63
N ARG A 366 15.40 -21.68 -14.16
CA ARG A 366 15.97 -22.49 -15.21
C ARG A 366 14.98 -22.70 -16.34
N GLN A 367 15.01 -21.80 -17.33
CA GLN A 367 14.05 -21.82 -18.46
C GLN A 367 14.16 -23.08 -19.34
N ASP A 368 15.30 -23.77 -19.32
CA ASP A 368 15.52 -25.05 -20.02
C ASP A 368 14.66 -26.21 -19.48
N LEU A 369 14.03 -26.02 -18.32
CA LEU A 369 13.10 -26.99 -17.73
C LEU A 369 11.67 -26.90 -18.28
N TYR A 370 11.29 -25.79 -18.88
CA TYR A 370 9.90 -25.53 -19.32
C TYR A 370 9.77 -24.96 -20.73
N ARG A 371 10.87 -24.57 -21.39
CA ARG A 371 10.90 -24.08 -22.77
C ARG A 371 11.67 -25.04 -23.66
N SER A 372 11.15 -25.30 -24.86
CA SER A 372 11.84 -26.17 -25.80
C SER A 372 13.11 -25.52 -26.37
N PRO A 373 14.10 -26.30 -26.81
CA PRO A 373 15.28 -25.78 -27.51
C PRO A 373 14.91 -24.93 -28.73
N GLU A 374 13.91 -25.33 -29.50
CA GLU A 374 13.42 -24.63 -30.68
C GLU A 374 12.84 -23.27 -30.33
N GLU A 375 12.04 -23.19 -29.25
CA GLU A 375 11.52 -21.93 -28.74
C GLU A 375 12.64 -20.99 -28.30
N MET A 376 13.61 -21.50 -27.52
CA MET A 376 14.75 -20.73 -27.05
C MET A 376 15.62 -20.21 -28.20
N GLU A 377 15.75 -20.98 -29.28
CA GLU A 377 16.47 -20.52 -30.48
C GLU A 377 15.66 -19.46 -31.26
N GLY A 378 14.35 -19.65 -31.37
CA GLY A 378 13.44 -18.70 -32.01
C GLY A 378 13.46 -17.33 -31.32
N VAL A 379 13.54 -17.32 -29.99
CA VAL A 379 13.63 -16.09 -29.17
C VAL A 379 14.92 -15.30 -29.47
N LYS A 380 16.06 -15.99 -29.66
CA LYS A 380 17.33 -15.33 -30.00
C LYS A 380 17.30 -14.60 -31.35
N GLN A 381 16.50 -15.10 -32.30
CA GLN A 381 16.32 -14.44 -33.60
C GLN A 381 15.57 -13.10 -33.47
N ARG A 382 14.90 -12.87 -32.34
CA ARG A 382 14.23 -11.60 -32.02
C ARG A 382 15.02 -10.76 -31.00
N ASP A 383 16.36 -10.93 -30.93
CA ASP A 383 17.22 -10.12 -30.06
C ASP A 383 17.20 -8.65 -30.51
N PRO A 384 16.68 -7.71 -29.66
CA PRO A 384 16.53 -6.31 -30.04
C PRO A 384 17.83 -5.63 -30.46
N LEU A 385 18.94 -5.94 -29.78
CA LEU A 385 20.24 -5.37 -30.07
C LEU A 385 20.75 -5.83 -31.44
N VAL A 386 20.57 -7.10 -31.77
CA VAL A 386 20.94 -7.68 -33.07
C VAL A 386 20.05 -7.10 -34.18
N LEU A 387 18.75 -7.04 -33.95
CA LEU A 387 17.79 -6.48 -34.93
C LEU A 387 18.11 -5.00 -35.21
N PHE A 388 18.35 -4.20 -34.20
CA PHE A 388 18.67 -2.80 -34.37
C PHE A 388 20.03 -2.57 -35.03
N THR A 389 21.06 -3.35 -34.69
CA THR A 389 22.38 -3.34 -35.34
C THR A 389 22.24 -3.61 -36.84
N ASN A 390 21.51 -4.67 -37.21
CA ASN A 390 21.28 -5.02 -38.60
C ASN A 390 20.47 -3.94 -39.34
N TRP A 391 19.50 -3.32 -38.71
CA TRP A 391 18.71 -2.23 -39.25
C TRP A 391 19.58 -1.01 -39.54
N LEU A 392 20.48 -0.59 -38.62
CA LEU A 392 21.40 0.53 -38.80
C LEU A 392 22.33 0.31 -39.99
N LYS A 393 22.85 -0.91 -40.16
CA LYS A 393 23.70 -1.30 -41.26
C LYS A 393 22.95 -1.32 -42.60
N LEU A 394 21.76 -1.97 -42.63
CA LEU A 394 20.92 -2.08 -43.83
C LEU A 394 20.55 -0.70 -44.39
N HIS A 395 20.23 0.25 -43.48
CA HIS A 395 19.86 1.62 -43.87
C HIS A 395 21.04 2.58 -43.97
N LYS A 396 22.28 2.06 -43.91
CA LYS A 396 23.53 2.85 -44.05
C LYS A 396 23.63 4.00 -43.03
N VAL A 397 23.06 3.82 -41.85
CA VAL A 397 23.19 4.76 -40.73
C VAL A 397 24.52 4.60 -40.05
N ALA A 398 25.07 3.35 -39.98
CA ALA A 398 26.35 3.06 -39.37
C ALA A 398 27.12 1.98 -40.14
N THR A 399 28.45 2.00 -40.05
CA THR A 399 29.34 0.92 -40.49
C THR A 399 29.73 0.02 -39.33
N ASP A 400 30.28 -1.16 -39.62
CA ASP A 400 30.79 -2.06 -38.59
C ASP A 400 31.92 -1.40 -37.77
N GLU A 401 32.77 -0.57 -38.37
CA GLU A 401 33.85 0.14 -37.70
C GLU A 401 33.29 1.20 -36.74
N GLU A 402 32.26 1.96 -37.13
CA GLU A 402 31.62 2.97 -36.28
C GLU A 402 30.97 2.28 -35.04
N LEU A 403 30.28 1.16 -35.24
CA LEU A 403 29.65 0.42 -34.14
C LEU A 403 30.70 -0.22 -33.21
N ALA A 404 31.80 -0.76 -33.73
CA ALA A 404 32.91 -1.32 -32.95
C ALA A 404 33.60 -0.24 -32.08
N LEU A 405 33.76 0.98 -32.59
CA LEU A 405 34.29 2.09 -31.80
C LEU A 405 33.39 2.45 -30.63
N ILE A 406 32.06 2.47 -30.85
CA ILE A 406 31.06 2.70 -29.76
C ILE A 406 31.19 1.60 -28.73
N HIS A 407 31.20 0.34 -29.12
CA HIS A 407 31.33 -0.82 -28.23
C HIS A 407 32.62 -0.71 -27.38
N THR A 408 33.76 -0.39 -27.99
CA THR A 408 35.03 -0.24 -27.24
C THR A 408 34.97 0.91 -26.23
N ALA A 409 34.31 2.01 -26.57
CA ALA A 409 34.12 3.13 -25.64
C ALA A 409 33.21 2.72 -24.46
N ASN A 410 32.16 1.97 -24.74
CA ASN A 410 31.24 1.44 -23.72
C ASN A 410 31.93 0.46 -22.77
N GLN A 411 32.81 -0.40 -23.26
CA GLN A 411 33.64 -1.30 -22.42
C GLN A 411 34.41 -0.52 -21.36
N LYS A 412 35.05 0.59 -21.78
CA LYS A 412 35.78 1.45 -20.85
C LYS A 412 34.86 2.11 -19.82
N VAL A 413 33.67 2.60 -20.23
CA VAL A 413 32.69 3.19 -19.33
C VAL A 413 32.24 2.15 -18.27
N LEU A 414 31.98 0.93 -18.70
CA LEU A 414 31.60 -0.16 -17.79
C LEU A 414 32.71 -0.49 -16.79
N GLU A 415 33.94 -0.66 -17.27
CA GLU A 415 35.11 -0.99 -16.43
C GLU A 415 35.38 0.10 -15.39
N ASP A 416 35.44 1.35 -15.83
CA ASP A 416 35.70 2.51 -14.94
C ASP A 416 34.59 2.65 -13.90
N SER A 417 33.33 2.44 -14.27
CA SER A 417 32.17 2.49 -13.35
C SER A 417 32.16 1.32 -12.36
N ALA A 418 32.48 0.11 -12.81
CA ALA A 418 32.59 -1.07 -11.98
C ALA A 418 33.66 -0.89 -10.89
N ASN A 419 34.87 -0.42 -11.28
CA ASN A 419 35.95 -0.18 -10.33
C ASN A 419 35.57 0.82 -9.23
N ARG A 420 34.86 1.91 -9.58
CA ARG A 420 34.41 2.90 -8.59
C ARG A 420 33.30 2.33 -7.69
N ALA A 421 32.34 1.63 -8.25
CA ALA A 421 31.26 1.04 -7.47
C ALA A 421 31.74 -0.07 -6.53
N GLU A 422 32.69 -0.90 -6.97
CA GLU A 422 33.30 -1.94 -6.11
C GLU A 422 34.03 -1.33 -4.91
N ALA A 423 34.73 -0.22 -5.11
CA ALA A 423 35.46 0.50 -4.07
C ALA A 423 34.55 1.25 -3.08
N ALA A 424 33.28 1.44 -3.40
CA ALA A 424 32.34 2.15 -2.55
C ALA A 424 32.06 1.39 -1.22
N PRO A 425 31.78 2.11 -0.11
CA PRO A 425 31.58 1.49 1.19
C PRO A 425 30.29 0.64 1.25
N SER A 426 30.29 -0.38 2.08
CA SER A 426 29.10 -1.10 2.47
C SER A 426 28.28 -0.32 3.51
N PRO A 427 26.97 -0.54 3.65
CA PRO A 427 26.16 0.07 4.70
C PRO A 427 26.67 -0.27 6.11
N ASP A 428 26.56 0.68 7.04
CA ASP A 428 26.86 0.45 8.45
C ASP A 428 25.64 -0.22 9.14
N PRO A 429 25.82 -1.38 9.80
CA PRO A 429 24.73 -2.05 10.53
C PRO A 429 24.06 -1.19 11.60
N SER A 430 24.73 -0.17 12.15
CA SER A 430 24.14 0.75 13.14
C SER A 430 23.00 1.60 12.57
N THR A 431 22.90 1.71 11.23
CA THR A 431 21.89 2.53 10.52
C THR A 431 20.57 1.80 10.24
N ILE A 432 20.37 0.58 10.76
CA ILE A 432 19.16 -0.20 10.50
C ILE A 432 17.87 0.44 11.01
N PHE A 433 17.96 1.29 12.03
CA PHE A 433 16.82 2.02 12.58
C PHE A 433 16.62 3.40 11.97
N ASP A 434 17.55 3.87 11.13
CA ASP A 434 17.40 5.14 10.43
C ASP A 434 16.24 5.05 9.43
N PHE A 435 15.43 6.11 9.38
CA PHE A 435 14.31 6.23 8.43
C PHE A 435 13.16 5.21 8.60
N VAL A 436 13.08 4.50 9.74
CA VAL A 436 11.90 3.66 10.02
C VAL A 436 10.64 4.52 10.13
N LEU A 437 10.72 5.65 10.83
CA LEU A 437 9.67 6.66 10.89
C LEU A 437 10.26 8.03 10.60
N PRO A 438 9.57 8.90 9.86
CA PRO A 438 9.92 10.32 9.80
C PRO A 438 9.82 10.95 11.19
N SER A 439 10.55 12.05 11.40
CA SER A 439 10.42 12.83 12.64
C SER A 439 8.96 13.15 12.95
N SER A 440 8.62 13.14 14.23
CA SER A 440 7.29 13.59 14.69
C SER A 440 7.18 15.11 14.81
N ASP A 441 8.20 15.83 14.35
CA ASP A 441 8.17 17.29 14.34
C ASP A 441 7.07 17.80 13.41
N ILE A 442 6.42 18.87 13.85
CA ILE A 442 5.42 19.55 13.01
C ILE A 442 6.15 20.21 11.84
N VAL A 443 5.70 19.93 10.64
CA VAL A 443 6.33 20.47 9.42
C VAL A 443 6.17 21.98 9.37
N SER A 444 7.27 22.67 9.15
CA SER A 444 7.36 24.14 9.11
C SER A 444 6.54 24.79 8.00
N SER A 445 6.07 24.03 7.02
CA SER A 445 5.11 24.47 6.00
C SER A 445 3.67 24.59 6.50
N ALA A 446 3.39 24.10 7.70
CA ALA A 446 2.20 24.53 8.42
C ALA A 446 2.26 26.05 8.61
N PRO A 447 1.12 26.77 8.49
CA PRO A 447 1.07 28.23 8.64
C PRO A 447 1.82 28.71 9.89
N SER A 448 2.41 29.89 9.82
CA SER A 448 3.29 30.45 10.87
C SER A 448 2.71 30.56 12.27
N HIS A 449 1.39 30.42 12.41
CA HIS A 449 0.71 30.36 13.71
C HIS A 449 0.75 28.96 14.36
N PHE A 450 1.25 27.92 13.64
CA PHE A 450 1.54 26.60 14.20
C PHE A 450 3.02 26.47 14.53
N GLN A 451 3.53 27.31 15.42
CA GLN A 451 4.89 27.17 15.87
C GLN A 451 5.04 25.96 16.80
N ALA A 452 6.19 25.31 16.75
CA ALA A 452 6.51 24.15 17.60
C ALA A 452 6.31 24.41 19.10
N ASP A 453 6.43 25.67 19.53
CA ASP A 453 6.22 26.10 20.92
C ASP A 453 4.76 25.94 21.39
N ASN A 454 3.81 25.74 20.47
CA ASN A 454 2.40 25.48 20.78
C ASN A 454 2.03 24.00 20.74
N ILE A 455 2.99 23.08 20.58
CA ILE A 455 2.76 21.66 20.80
C ILE A 455 2.49 21.49 22.29
N GLY A 456 1.21 21.28 22.59
CA GLY A 456 0.75 21.24 23.98
C GLY A 456 1.39 20.12 24.77
N THR A 457 2.46 20.44 25.46
CA THR A 457 2.93 19.66 26.62
C THR A 457 2.08 19.91 27.85
N THR A 458 1.18 20.88 27.78
CA THR A 458 0.25 21.21 28.86
C THR A 458 -0.91 20.23 28.83
N PHE A 459 -0.96 19.36 29.81
CA PHE A 459 -2.14 18.54 30.09
C PHE A 459 -3.29 19.50 30.45
N HIS A 460 -4.23 19.69 29.51
CA HIS A 460 -5.48 20.32 29.90
C HIS A 460 -6.18 19.42 30.92
N PRO A 461 -6.61 19.97 32.06
CA PRO A 461 -7.37 19.18 33.02
C PRO A 461 -8.62 18.66 32.29
N PHE A 462 -8.76 17.32 32.26
CA PHE A 462 -9.90 16.67 31.68
C PHE A 462 -11.13 17.01 32.53
N THR A 463 -12.03 17.81 31.97
CA THR A 463 -13.31 18.11 32.61
C THR A 463 -14.38 17.34 31.84
N ILE A 464 -15.00 16.37 32.47
CA ILE A 464 -16.19 15.70 31.92
C ILE A 464 -17.32 16.75 31.95
N PRO A 465 -17.96 17.05 30.81
CA PRO A 465 -19.11 17.97 30.81
C PRO A 465 -20.21 17.42 31.73
N THR A 466 -20.66 18.20 32.69
CA THR A 466 -21.70 17.82 33.65
C THR A 466 -23.11 18.10 33.16
N GLY A 467 -23.28 18.91 32.12
CA GLY A 467 -24.56 19.24 31.47
C GLY A 467 -24.89 18.34 30.28
N LYS A 468 -26.16 18.05 30.04
CA LYS A 468 -26.63 17.23 28.90
C LYS A 468 -26.25 17.81 27.53
N ASP A 469 -26.04 19.12 27.44
CA ASP A 469 -25.77 19.85 26.20
C ASP A 469 -24.35 20.46 26.14
N GLU A 470 -23.50 20.18 27.13
CA GLU A 470 -22.13 20.67 27.18
C GLU A 470 -21.15 19.71 26.51
N GLY A 471 -20.18 20.26 25.78
CA GLY A 471 -19.12 19.52 25.13
C GLY A 471 -19.46 19.03 23.71
N MET A 472 -18.42 18.80 22.96
CA MET A 472 -18.40 18.34 21.58
C MET A 472 -18.51 16.81 21.54
N GLN A 473 -19.30 16.26 20.62
CA GLN A 473 -19.35 14.81 20.39
C GLN A 473 -18.03 14.31 19.76
N PHE A 474 -17.73 13.04 19.90
CA PHE A 474 -16.52 12.44 19.33
C PHE A 474 -16.44 12.65 17.81
N ILE A 475 -17.53 12.37 17.09
CA ILE A 475 -17.61 12.60 15.64
C ILE A 475 -17.45 14.07 15.25
N GLU A 476 -17.97 15.00 16.05
CA GLU A 476 -17.83 16.45 15.83
C GLU A 476 -16.37 16.88 15.96
N GLY A 477 -15.60 16.27 16.89
CA GLY A 477 -14.16 16.50 17.03
C GLY A 477 -13.41 16.19 15.75
N ILE A 478 -13.70 15.06 15.12
CA ILE A 478 -13.10 14.65 13.86
C ILE A 478 -13.51 15.60 12.73
N ASN A 479 -14.82 15.83 12.52
CA ASN A 479 -15.33 16.69 11.47
C ASN A 479 -14.79 18.12 11.55
N ARG A 480 -14.78 18.67 12.77
CA ARG A 480 -14.24 20.00 13.02
C ARG A 480 -12.76 20.10 12.67
N THR A 481 -11.96 19.13 13.10
CA THR A 481 -10.52 19.10 12.78
C THR A 481 -10.28 19.01 11.28
N LEU A 482 -10.96 18.11 10.58
CA LEU A 482 -10.86 18.01 9.12
C LEU A 482 -11.12 19.35 8.44
N LYS A 483 -12.19 20.05 8.83
CA LYS A 483 -12.53 21.36 8.25
C LYS A 483 -11.50 22.43 8.58
N GLU A 484 -11.02 22.47 9.82
CA GLU A 484 -9.98 23.42 10.25
C GLU A 484 -8.69 23.22 9.44
N GLU A 485 -8.20 21.99 9.30
CA GLU A 485 -6.98 21.68 8.56
C GLU A 485 -7.13 21.93 7.05
N PHE A 486 -8.30 21.66 6.48
CA PHE A 486 -8.59 21.97 5.06
C PHE A 486 -8.63 23.48 4.76
N ARG A 487 -9.04 24.31 5.73
CA ARG A 487 -8.97 25.79 5.61
C ARG A 487 -7.55 26.29 5.71
N ILE A 488 -6.72 25.64 6.52
CA ILE A 488 -5.33 26.00 6.78
C ILE A 488 -4.46 25.63 5.58
N ASN A 489 -4.59 24.43 5.06
CA ASN A 489 -3.78 23.94 3.94
C ASN A 489 -4.66 23.64 2.71
N ALA A 490 -4.53 24.47 1.68
CA ALA A 490 -5.26 24.30 0.42
C ALA A 490 -4.84 23.03 -0.36
N LYS A 491 -3.71 22.39 -0.01
CA LYS A 491 -3.23 21.13 -0.58
C LYS A 491 -3.52 19.92 0.30
N THR A 492 -4.56 19.98 1.11
CA THR A 492 -5.12 18.84 1.84
C THR A 492 -6.29 18.26 1.06
N PHE A 493 -6.32 16.94 0.91
CA PHE A 493 -7.29 16.19 0.12
C PHE A 493 -7.88 15.06 0.96
N ILE A 494 -9.15 14.71 0.70
CA ILE A 494 -9.79 13.54 1.31
C ILE A 494 -10.61 12.79 0.28
N TRP A 495 -10.45 11.46 0.28
CA TRP A 495 -11.28 10.55 -0.50
C TRP A 495 -11.46 9.20 0.19
N GLY A 496 -12.43 8.44 -0.28
CA GLY A 496 -12.80 7.13 0.19
C GLY A 496 -14.00 6.62 -0.59
N GLN A 497 -14.67 5.60 -0.06
CA GLN A 497 -15.81 4.99 -0.75
C GLN A 497 -17.07 5.86 -0.70
N ASP A 498 -17.37 6.45 0.48
CA ASP A 498 -18.55 7.32 0.70
C ASP A 498 -18.20 8.50 1.61
N VAL A 499 -17.24 9.34 1.22
CA VAL A 499 -16.79 10.51 2.00
C VAL A 499 -17.36 11.82 1.49
N ALA A 500 -17.84 11.85 0.25
CA ALA A 500 -18.19 13.06 -0.47
C ALA A 500 -19.62 13.00 -1.00
N SER A 501 -20.49 13.76 -0.40
CA SER A 501 -21.82 14.00 -0.93
C SER A 501 -22.32 15.39 -0.50
N LYS A 502 -23.30 15.91 -1.23
CA LYS A 502 -23.88 17.23 -0.95
C LYS A 502 -24.49 17.34 0.46
N ASN A 503 -25.17 16.30 0.92
CA ASN A 503 -25.96 16.33 2.15
C ASN A 503 -25.53 15.30 3.21
N LYS A 504 -24.64 14.35 2.85
CA LYS A 504 -24.18 13.25 3.68
C LYS A 504 -22.64 13.33 3.78
N GLY A 505 -22.02 12.58 4.64
CA GLY A 505 -20.58 12.55 4.81
C GLY A 505 -20.14 11.17 5.31
N GLY A 506 -20.27 10.18 4.44
CA GLY A 506 -20.01 8.78 4.77
C GLY A 506 -21.16 8.12 5.54
N VAL A 507 -21.02 6.82 5.80
CA VAL A 507 -22.01 6.01 6.54
C VAL A 507 -22.32 6.62 7.91
N PHE A 508 -21.33 7.17 8.57
CA PHE A 508 -21.47 7.76 9.92
C PHE A 508 -21.55 9.29 9.91
N ASN A 509 -21.53 9.96 8.75
CA ASN A 509 -21.54 11.42 8.60
C ASN A 509 -20.25 12.13 9.12
N VAL A 510 -19.11 11.46 9.18
CA VAL A 510 -17.86 12.04 9.68
C VAL A 510 -17.42 13.24 8.83
N THR A 511 -17.56 13.16 7.51
CA THR A 511 -17.15 14.21 6.55
C THR A 511 -18.29 15.14 6.13
N LYS A 512 -19.41 15.13 6.87
CA LYS A 512 -20.59 15.94 6.54
C LYS A 512 -20.25 17.44 6.35
N GLY A 513 -20.68 17.97 5.21
CA GLY A 513 -20.50 19.37 4.87
C GLY A 513 -19.11 19.74 4.35
N MET A 514 -18.20 18.78 4.17
CA MET A 514 -16.86 19.07 3.62
C MET A 514 -16.89 19.32 2.11
N GLN A 515 -17.57 18.47 1.33
CA GLN A 515 -17.63 18.68 -0.12
C GLN A 515 -18.29 20.00 -0.52
N PRO A 516 -19.43 20.43 0.05
CA PRO A 516 -19.99 21.75 -0.21
C PRO A 516 -19.07 22.92 0.12
N GLU A 517 -18.21 22.78 1.15
CA GLU A 517 -17.31 23.84 1.59
C GLU A 517 -16.01 23.89 0.77
N PHE A 518 -15.41 22.73 0.45
CA PHE A 518 -14.06 22.64 -0.13
C PHE A 518 -14.04 22.21 -1.60
N GLY A 519 -15.19 21.86 -2.16
CA GLY A 519 -15.33 21.46 -3.56
C GLY A 519 -15.02 20.00 -3.82
N HIS A 520 -15.50 19.52 -4.97
CA HIS A 520 -15.33 18.13 -5.42
C HIS A 520 -13.87 17.76 -5.72
N GLU A 521 -13.06 18.72 -6.12
CA GLU A 521 -11.64 18.46 -6.45
C GLU A 521 -10.79 18.10 -5.22
N ARG A 522 -11.22 18.51 -4.01
CA ARG A 522 -10.50 18.22 -2.76
C ARG A 522 -11.19 17.17 -1.88
N VAL A 523 -12.50 17.01 -2.04
CA VAL A 523 -13.34 16.07 -1.27
C VAL A 523 -14.16 15.25 -2.27
N PHE A 524 -13.74 14.02 -2.53
CA PHE A 524 -14.33 13.20 -3.59
C PHE A 524 -14.44 11.71 -3.20
N ASN A 525 -15.32 10.98 -3.87
CA ASN A 525 -15.43 9.54 -3.73
C ASN A 525 -14.51 8.84 -4.73
N GLY A 526 -13.86 7.78 -4.27
CA GLY A 526 -13.19 6.80 -5.11
C GLY A 526 -14.11 5.62 -5.44
N PRO A 527 -13.67 4.69 -6.29
CA PRO A 527 -14.32 3.40 -6.43
C PRO A 527 -14.25 2.61 -5.10
N ILE A 528 -15.12 1.61 -4.93
CA ILE A 528 -14.97 0.63 -3.86
C ILE A 528 -13.81 -0.30 -4.25
N ALA A 529 -12.63 0.11 -3.87
CA ALA A 529 -11.34 -0.50 -4.19
C ALA A 529 -10.31 0.03 -3.18
N GLU A 530 -10.12 -0.68 -2.09
CA GLU A 530 -9.31 -0.23 -0.95
C GLU A 530 -7.84 -0.06 -1.32
N ASP A 531 -7.31 -0.97 -2.16
CA ASP A 531 -5.96 -0.84 -2.73
C ASP A 531 -5.80 0.47 -3.51
N PHE A 532 -6.77 0.78 -4.39
CA PHE A 532 -6.75 2.00 -5.20
C PHE A 532 -6.85 3.27 -4.34
N ILE A 533 -7.67 3.25 -3.31
CA ILE A 533 -7.81 4.38 -2.39
C ILE A 533 -6.47 4.68 -1.72
N LEU A 534 -5.79 3.65 -1.23
CA LEU A 534 -4.56 3.79 -0.47
C LEU A 534 -3.33 4.03 -1.38
N GLY A 535 -3.14 3.22 -2.41
CA GLY A 535 -2.01 3.35 -3.34
C GLY A 535 -2.01 4.66 -4.11
N THR A 536 -3.21 5.19 -4.45
CA THR A 536 -3.28 6.52 -5.07
C THR A 536 -2.93 7.66 -4.09
N ALA A 537 -3.05 7.48 -2.79
CA ALA A 537 -2.63 8.48 -1.82
C ALA A 537 -1.11 8.63 -1.80
N ASP A 538 -0.38 7.53 -1.87
CA ASP A 538 1.08 7.56 -1.98
C ASP A 538 1.53 8.33 -3.23
N GLY A 539 1.06 7.89 -4.39
CA GLY A 539 1.40 8.55 -5.66
C GLY A 539 1.03 10.03 -5.71
N PHE A 540 -0.11 10.40 -5.09
CA PHE A 540 -0.54 11.81 -5.04
C PHE A 540 0.43 12.69 -4.25
N CYS A 541 0.96 12.19 -3.13
CA CYS A 541 1.93 12.90 -2.28
C CYS A 541 3.27 13.16 -2.99
N ARG A 542 3.66 12.32 -3.98
CA ARG A 542 4.96 12.43 -4.66
C ARG A 542 5.12 13.70 -5.48
N VAL A 543 4.03 14.32 -5.92
CA VAL A 543 4.08 15.54 -6.75
C VAL A 543 4.55 16.76 -5.95
N ASP A 544 4.20 16.81 -4.66
CA ASP A 544 4.67 17.88 -3.75
C ASP A 544 4.66 17.37 -2.30
N GLN A 545 5.69 16.60 -1.95
CA GLN A 545 5.80 15.98 -0.63
C GLN A 545 5.85 16.97 0.55
N GLU A 546 6.18 18.23 0.29
CA GLU A 546 6.30 19.24 1.35
C GLU A 546 4.94 19.80 1.76
N HIS A 547 3.96 19.83 0.86
CA HIS A 547 2.72 20.58 1.08
C HIS A 547 1.45 19.74 0.92
N ILE A 548 1.50 18.59 0.24
CA ILE A 548 0.34 17.72 0.05
C ILE A 548 0.14 16.84 1.27
N TRP A 549 -1.08 16.85 1.80
CA TRP A 549 -1.59 15.92 2.80
C TRP A 549 -2.80 15.18 2.26
N CYS A 550 -2.75 13.87 2.29
CA CYS A 550 -3.86 13.01 1.91
C CYS A 550 -4.50 12.41 3.16
N VAL A 551 -5.80 12.58 3.29
CA VAL A 551 -6.61 11.86 4.25
C VAL A 551 -7.43 10.84 3.46
N VAL A 552 -7.34 9.58 3.80
CA VAL A 552 -8.13 8.55 3.12
C VAL A 552 -9.02 7.84 4.13
N GLU A 553 -10.25 7.54 3.74
CA GLU A 553 -11.05 6.54 4.41
C GLU A 553 -10.60 5.20 3.83
N GLY A 554 -9.70 4.52 4.57
CA GLY A 554 -9.05 3.30 4.12
C GLY A 554 -10.05 2.16 3.92
N ALA A 555 -11.09 2.13 4.76
CA ALA A 555 -12.28 1.32 4.59
C ALA A 555 -13.40 1.89 5.47
N GLU A 556 -14.66 1.70 5.09
CA GLU A 556 -15.82 2.11 5.91
C GLU A 556 -15.90 1.37 7.24
N PHE A 557 -15.37 0.14 7.27
CA PHE A 557 -15.20 -0.69 8.46
C PHE A 557 -13.85 -1.40 8.41
N ALA A 558 -13.20 -1.55 9.55
CA ALA A 558 -11.91 -2.24 9.68
C ALA A 558 -11.91 -3.64 9.03
N ASP A 559 -13.05 -4.30 9.04
CA ASP A 559 -13.30 -5.63 8.46
C ASP A 559 -12.99 -5.69 6.95
N TYR A 560 -13.10 -4.58 6.24
CA TYR A 560 -12.90 -4.48 4.79
C TYR A 560 -11.55 -3.92 4.37
N PHE A 561 -10.65 -3.68 5.31
CA PHE A 561 -9.32 -3.13 5.00
C PHE A 561 -8.36 -4.15 4.37
N TRP A 562 -8.64 -5.45 4.48
CA TRP A 562 -7.74 -6.52 4.05
C TRP A 562 -7.25 -6.44 2.59
N PRO A 563 -8.07 -6.04 1.60
CA PRO A 563 -7.57 -5.84 0.23
C PRO A 563 -6.43 -4.82 0.15
N ALA A 564 -6.45 -3.77 0.97
CA ALA A 564 -5.44 -2.71 0.97
C ALA A 564 -4.14 -3.07 1.72
N MET A 565 -4.00 -4.29 2.26
CA MET A 565 -2.84 -4.64 3.10
C MET A 565 -1.51 -4.60 2.34
N GLU A 566 -1.47 -4.95 1.08
CA GLU A 566 -0.26 -4.85 0.27
C GLU A 566 0.21 -3.40 0.14
N GLN A 567 -0.69 -2.50 -0.27
CA GLN A 567 -0.39 -1.08 -0.37
C GLN A 567 -0.03 -0.48 0.99
N PHE A 568 -0.69 -0.92 2.06
CA PHE A 568 -0.40 -0.47 3.41
C PHE A 568 1.03 -0.82 3.84
N ILE A 569 1.47 -2.05 3.60
CA ILE A 569 2.83 -2.51 3.90
C ILE A 569 3.85 -1.70 3.10
N GLU A 570 3.62 -1.53 1.79
CA GLU A 570 4.55 -0.83 0.91
C GLU A 570 4.71 0.65 1.25
N ILE A 571 3.61 1.34 1.53
CA ILE A 571 3.60 2.74 1.96
C ILE A 571 4.28 2.90 3.33
N SER A 572 4.04 1.95 4.24
CA SER A 572 4.67 1.96 5.57
C SER A 572 6.19 1.80 5.49
N HIS A 573 6.69 0.95 4.59
CA HIS A 573 8.11 0.68 4.43
C HIS A 573 8.83 1.71 3.54
N GLU A 574 8.11 2.57 2.85
CA GLU A 574 8.66 3.43 1.80
C GLU A 574 9.79 4.34 2.28
N TYR A 575 9.61 5.04 3.40
CA TYR A 575 10.61 5.95 3.92
C TYR A 575 11.94 5.26 4.26
N TRP A 576 11.86 4.04 4.81
CA TRP A 576 13.03 3.21 5.09
C TRP A 576 13.64 2.68 3.80
N ARG A 577 12.81 2.16 2.89
CA ARG A 577 13.21 1.55 1.63
C ARG A 577 13.98 2.50 0.74
N ASN A 578 13.57 3.77 0.68
CA ASN A 578 14.18 4.80 -0.16
C ASN A 578 15.30 5.61 0.54
N ASN A 579 15.78 5.13 1.69
CA ASN A 579 16.84 5.78 2.47
C ASN A 579 16.50 7.21 2.90
N GLY A 580 15.26 7.43 3.35
CA GLY A 580 14.80 8.69 3.92
C GLY A 580 14.49 9.81 2.92
N LYS A 581 14.40 9.52 1.62
CA LYS A 581 14.21 10.53 0.58
C LYS A 581 12.77 10.98 0.41
N PHE A 582 11.82 10.10 0.65
CA PHE A 582 10.40 10.37 0.50
C PHE A 582 9.60 9.65 1.58
N ALA A 583 8.72 10.39 2.25
CA ALA A 583 7.74 9.87 3.19
C ALA A 583 6.37 10.46 2.82
N PRO A 584 5.38 9.63 2.44
CA PRO A 584 4.07 10.13 2.07
C PRO A 584 3.32 10.68 3.30
N ASN A 585 2.67 11.83 3.15
CA ASN A 585 1.89 12.45 4.22
C ASN A 585 0.44 11.96 4.17
N ILE A 586 0.20 10.79 4.76
CA ILE A 586 -1.09 10.09 4.67
C ILE A 586 -1.67 9.85 6.06
N VAL A 587 -2.92 10.24 6.24
CA VAL A 587 -3.75 9.83 7.38
C VAL A 587 -4.77 8.82 6.89
N ILE A 588 -4.65 7.59 7.35
CA ILE A 588 -5.56 6.48 7.03
C ILE A 588 -6.60 6.41 8.14
N ARG A 589 -7.82 6.88 7.87
CA ARG A 589 -8.95 6.79 8.78
C ARG A 589 -9.67 5.46 8.61
N ILE A 590 -9.92 4.78 9.70
CA ILE A 590 -10.59 3.47 9.70
C ILE A 590 -11.60 3.41 10.85
N ALA A 591 -12.86 3.23 10.54
CA ALA A 591 -13.90 2.98 11.53
C ALA A 591 -13.74 1.57 12.11
N SER A 592 -13.45 1.46 13.41
CA SER A 592 -12.98 0.24 14.10
C SER A 592 -13.94 -0.19 15.23
N GLY A 593 -13.89 -1.47 15.59
CA GLY A 593 -14.52 -2.01 16.77
C GLY A 593 -15.99 -2.42 16.64
N GLY A 594 -16.52 -3.01 17.70
CA GLY A 594 -17.88 -3.53 17.84
C GLY A 594 -18.82 -2.62 18.63
N TYR A 595 -19.71 -3.23 19.41
CA TYR A 595 -20.76 -2.61 20.26
C TYR A 595 -21.87 -1.90 19.49
N ILE A 596 -21.97 -2.11 18.19
CA ILE A 596 -22.98 -1.51 17.31
C ILE A 596 -23.98 -2.53 16.76
N GLY A 597 -23.87 -3.82 17.16
CA GLY A 597 -24.64 -4.90 16.55
C GLY A 597 -24.21 -5.23 15.12
N GLY A 598 -22.94 -4.99 14.78
CA GLY A 598 -22.38 -5.15 13.44
C GLY A 598 -22.12 -6.61 13.02
N GLY A 599 -22.09 -7.52 13.97
CA GLY A 599 -21.75 -8.93 13.73
C GLY A 599 -20.32 -9.13 13.25
N LEU A 600 -20.06 -10.22 12.55
CA LEU A 600 -18.69 -10.64 12.21
C LEU A 600 -18.01 -9.80 11.13
N TYR A 601 -18.77 -9.03 10.33
CA TYR A 601 -18.22 -8.23 9.22
C TYR A 601 -18.18 -6.71 9.47
N HIS A 602 -18.55 -6.26 10.69
CA HIS A 602 -18.56 -4.83 11.04
C HIS A 602 -18.08 -4.59 12.48
N SER A 603 -17.27 -5.51 13.04
CA SER A 603 -16.88 -5.43 14.44
C SER A 603 -15.41 -5.76 14.71
N GLN A 604 -14.57 -5.74 13.66
CA GLN A 604 -13.16 -6.09 13.79
C GLN A 604 -12.34 -4.93 14.37
N ASN A 605 -11.24 -5.32 15.00
CA ASN A 605 -10.15 -4.47 15.45
C ASN A 605 -8.88 -4.93 14.76
N LEU A 606 -8.05 -4.00 14.29
CA LEU A 606 -6.85 -4.29 13.51
C LEU A 606 -5.56 -3.73 14.14
N GLU A 607 -5.63 -3.08 15.29
CA GLU A 607 -4.47 -2.46 15.94
C GLU A 607 -3.35 -3.45 16.23
N GLY A 608 -3.69 -4.67 16.65
CA GLY A 608 -2.71 -5.73 16.86
C GLY A 608 -2.00 -6.16 15.57
N THR A 609 -2.72 -6.21 14.44
CA THR A 609 -2.13 -6.51 13.13
C THR A 609 -1.25 -5.36 12.64
N PHE A 610 -1.75 -4.14 12.69
CA PHE A 610 -0.98 -2.97 12.22
C PHE A 610 0.29 -2.74 13.05
N ALA A 611 0.27 -3.03 14.35
CA ALA A 611 1.44 -2.89 15.22
C ALA A 611 2.60 -3.84 14.86
N THR A 612 2.38 -4.84 14.00
CA THR A 612 3.44 -5.72 13.49
C THR A 612 4.17 -5.15 12.28
N ILE A 613 3.69 -4.04 11.71
CA ILE A 613 4.22 -3.44 10.48
C ILE A 613 5.02 -2.18 10.86
N PRO A 614 6.35 -2.15 10.64
CA PRO A 614 7.15 -0.96 10.93
C PRO A 614 6.87 0.17 9.94
N GLY A 615 7.16 1.41 10.35
CA GLY A 615 7.06 2.59 9.48
C GLY A 615 5.74 3.35 9.55
N VAL A 616 4.83 2.98 10.43
CA VAL A 616 3.50 3.61 10.59
C VAL A 616 3.25 4.02 12.04
N ARG A 617 2.57 5.15 12.23
CA ARG A 617 2.01 5.54 13.53
C ARG A 617 0.58 5.04 13.65
N ILE A 618 0.18 4.63 14.85
CA ILE A 618 -1.17 4.09 15.10
C ILE A 618 -1.75 4.78 16.32
N VAL A 619 -2.88 5.45 16.16
CA VAL A 619 -3.59 6.13 17.24
C VAL A 619 -5.04 5.70 17.31
N GLN A 620 -5.58 5.64 18.54
CA GLN A 620 -6.96 5.29 18.81
C GLN A 620 -7.51 6.14 19.97
N PRO A 621 -8.09 7.30 19.67
CA PRO A 621 -8.61 8.21 20.68
C PRO A 621 -9.79 7.62 21.45
N SER A 622 -9.97 8.11 22.70
CA SER A 622 -11.06 7.68 23.58
C SER A 622 -12.09 8.78 23.82
N PHE A 623 -11.74 10.05 23.64
CA PHE A 623 -12.61 11.22 23.88
C PHE A 623 -12.51 12.20 22.71
N ALA A 624 -13.48 13.12 22.64
CA ALA A 624 -13.61 14.08 21.54
C ALA A 624 -12.41 15.05 21.43
N ASP A 625 -11.80 15.46 22.54
CA ASP A 625 -10.57 16.28 22.56
C ASP A 625 -9.36 15.49 22.06
N ASP A 626 -9.23 14.21 22.47
CA ASP A 626 -8.19 13.34 21.93
C ASP A 626 -8.37 13.10 20.41
N ALA A 627 -9.63 12.89 19.99
CA ALA A 627 -9.94 12.73 18.58
C ALA A 627 -9.51 13.94 17.76
N GLN A 628 -9.82 15.15 18.27
CA GLN A 628 -9.43 16.39 17.63
C GLN A 628 -7.90 16.58 17.61
N GLY A 629 -7.26 16.46 18.76
CA GLY A 629 -5.84 16.78 18.90
C GLY A 629 -4.91 15.79 18.20
N LEU A 630 -5.20 14.47 18.27
CA LEU A 630 -4.42 13.43 17.57
C LEU A 630 -4.59 13.49 16.05
N LEU A 631 -5.81 13.73 15.56
CA LEU A 631 -6.03 13.89 14.12
C LEU A 631 -5.29 15.12 13.58
N ARG A 632 -5.35 16.24 14.30
CA ARG A 632 -4.62 17.45 13.94
C ARG A 632 -3.11 17.21 13.89
N THR A 633 -2.57 16.51 14.88
CA THR A 633 -1.15 16.13 14.88
C THR A 633 -0.82 15.24 13.68
N ALA A 634 -1.65 14.25 13.36
CA ALA A 634 -1.46 13.40 12.20
C ALA A 634 -1.47 14.17 10.88
N MET A 635 -2.36 15.15 10.74
CA MET A 635 -2.44 16.00 9.55
C MET A 635 -1.35 17.08 9.45
N ARG A 636 -0.43 17.14 10.40
CA ARG A 636 0.69 18.09 10.44
C ARG A 636 2.05 17.42 10.60
N THR A 637 2.09 16.11 10.68
CA THR A 637 3.31 15.32 10.85
C THR A 637 3.57 14.50 9.59
N ARG A 638 4.82 14.48 9.10
CA ARG A 638 5.19 13.68 7.92
C ARG A 638 5.05 12.18 8.18
N GLY A 639 4.77 11.44 7.12
CA GLY A 639 4.66 10.00 7.13
C GLY A 639 3.25 9.50 7.34
N VAL A 640 3.12 8.18 7.45
CA VAL A 640 1.83 7.50 7.53
C VAL A 640 1.33 7.43 8.97
N THR A 641 0.08 7.78 9.18
CA THR A 641 -0.62 7.59 10.46
C THR A 641 -1.94 6.86 10.24
N VAL A 642 -2.11 5.71 10.88
CA VAL A 642 -3.39 5.03 11.01
C VAL A 642 -4.16 5.68 12.16
N TYR A 643 -5.31 6.21 11.85
CA TYR A 643 -6.22 6.85 12.79
C TYR A 643 -7.46 5.97 12.96
N LEU A 644 -7.46 5.15 14.02
CA LEU A 644 -8.54 4.23 14.32
C LEU A 644 -9.67 4.96 15.03
N GLU A 645 -10.87 4.89 14.47
CA GLU A 645 -12.08 5.55 14.97
C GLU A 645 -13.01 4.51 15.64
N PRO A 646 -13.05 4.42 16.97
CA PRO A 646 -13.99 3.51 17.63
C PRO A 646 -15.44 3.93 17.30
N LYS A 647 -16.10 3.17 16.42
CA LYS A 647 -17.46 3.49 15.89
C LYS A 647 -18.49 3.75 16.97
N PHE A 648 -18.43 2.98 18.05
CA PHE A 648 -19.31 3.11 19.20
C PHE A 648 -19.23 4.51 19.82
N LEU A 649 -18.07 5.16 19.76
CA LEU A 649 -17.85 6.46 20.40
C LEU A 649 -18.41 7.64 19.62
N TYR A 650 -18.72 7.50 18.33
CA TYR A 650 -19.17 8.63 17.50
C TYR A 650 -20.27 9.46 18.14
N TYR A 651 -21.27 8.79 18.70
CA TYR A 651 -22.43 9.40 19.35
C TYR A 651 -22.55 9.03 20.84
N TYR A 652 -21.51 8.41 21.41
CA TYR A 652 -21.55 7.99 22.82
C TYR A 652 -21.46 9.20 23.75
N PRO A 653 -22.48 9.45 24.61
CA PRO A 653 -22.55 10.69 25.39
C PRO A 653 -21.38 10.91 26.35
N LYS A 654 -20.76 9.83 26.85
CA LYS A 654 -19.63 9.90 27.78
C LYS A 654 -18.28 10.13 27.07
N ALA A 655 -18.21 10.05 25.74
CA ALA A 655 -17.02 10.38 24.96
C ALA A 655 -16.93 11.87 24.62
N LYS A 656 -17.90 12.68 25.01
CA LYS A 656 -17.85 14.13 24.84
C LYS A 656 -16.68 14.74 25.61
N ALA A 657 -16.12 15.80 25.05
CA ALA A 657 -15.10 16.64 25.68
C ALA A 657 -15.21 18.11 25.21
N MET A 658 -14.60 19.01 25.93
CA MET A 658 -14.46 20.38 25.47
C MET A 658 -13.58 20.45 24.23
N PRO A 659 -13.94 21.26 23.20
CA PRO A 659 -13.10 21.38 22.02
C PRO A 659 -11.76 22.01 22.37
N LEU A 660 -10.71 21.52 21.70
CA LEU A 660 -9.39 22.13 21.72
C LEU A 660 -9.36 23.40 20.84
N GLU A 661 -8.52 24.35 21.20
CA GLU A 661 -8.20 25.48 20.31
C GLU A 661 -7.48 24.99 19.04
N ALA A 662 -7.56 25.78 17.96
CA ALA A 662 -7.07 25.38 16.65
C ALA A 662 -5.55 25.08 16.56
N ASN A 663 -4.77 25.59 17.52
CA ASN A 663 -3.32 25.39 17.63
C ASN A 663 -2.93 24.33 18.66
N GLU A 664 -3.88 23.74 19.38
CA GLU A 664 -3.61 22.73 20.38
C GLU A 664 -3.49 21.36 19.73
N LEU A 665 -2.39 20.69 20.02
CA LEU A 665 -2.03 19.39 19.49
C LEU A 665 -1.91 18.37 20.64
N ILE A 666 -2.14 17.11 20.32
CA ILE A 666 -1.81 16.02 21.23
C ILE A 666 -0.66 15.23 20.60
N PRO A 667 0.54 15.20 21.22
CA PRO A 667 1.66 14.49 20.65
C PRO A 667 1.44 12.98 20.64
N PHE A 668 2.01 12.32 19.64
CA PHE A 668 2.06 10.86 19.62
C PHE A 668 2.87 10.29 20.77
N GLY A 669 2.54 9.08 21.21
CA GLY A 669 3.28 8.39 22.27
C GLY A 669 3.14 9.05 23.64
N LYS A 670 2.03 9.74 23.90
CA LYS A 670 1.72 10.30 25.22
C LYS A 670 0.38 9.80 25.72
N ALA A 671 0.44 8.95 26.75
CA ALA A 671 -0.72 8.45 27.48
C ALA A 671 -1.32 9.52 28.40
N ARG A 672 -2.54 9.30 28.84
CA ARG A 672 -3.21 10.19 29.80
C ARG A 672 -3.80 9.42 30.97
N LEU A 673 -3.41 9.79 32.18
CA LEU A 673 -4.02 9.24 33.40
C LEU A 673 -5.39 9.89 33.57
N ARG A 674 -6.44 9.09 33.41
CA ARG A 674 -7.85 9.54 33.53
C ARG A 674 -8.39 9.47 34.93
N ARG A 675 -7.85 8.58 35.73
CA ARG A 675 -8.20 8.41 37.13
C ARG A 675 -6.96 7.98 37.93
N GLU A 676 -6.74 8.61 39.06
CA GLU A 676 -5.69 8.19 39.99
C GLU A 676 -6.20 7.14 40.97
N GLY A 677 -5.37 6.16 41.29
CA GLY A 677 -5.58 5.12 42.28
C GLY A 677 -4.27 4.59 42.82
N SER A 678 -4.32 3.67 43.75
CA SER A 678 -3.15 3.16 44.46
C SER A 678 -2.97 1.64 44.40
N ASP A 679 -4.04 0.90 44.10
CA ASP A 679 -4.10 -0.54 44.35
C ASP A 679 -3.92 -1.38 43.08
N LEU A 680 -4.24 -0.83 41.94
CA LEU A 680 -4.21 -1.53 40.65
C LEU A 680 -4.16 -0.51 39.47
N SER A 681 -3.36 -0.79 38.42
CA SER A 681 -3.35 -0.06 37.17
C SER A 681 -4.21 -0.76 36.13
N ILE A 682 -5.20 -0.04 35.56
CA ILE A 682 -5.92 -0.44 34.36
C ILE A 682 -5.33 0.34 33.21
N VAL A 683 -4.66 -0.37 32.28
CA VAL A 683 -4.08 0.21 31.04
C VAL A 683 -5.02 -0.10 29.90
N THR A 684 -5.44 0.90 29.13
CA THR A 684 -6.51 0.73 28.15
C THR A 684 -6.49 1.85 27.08
N TYR A 685 -7.37 1.77 26.07
CA TYR A 685 -7.56 2.76 25.02
C TYR A 685 -8.94 2.58 24.33
N GLY A 686 -9.35 3.56 23.52
CA GLY A 686 -10.56 3.51 22.70
C GLY A 686 -11.85 3.27 23.51
N THR A 687 -12.74 2.42 23.03
CA THR A 687 -14.04 2.12 23.67
C THR A 687 -13.88 1.58 25.09
N THR A 688 -12.89 0.70 25.30
CA THR A 688 -12.67 0.05 26.62
C THR A 688 -12.20 1.01 27.71
N MET A 689 -11.72 2.22 27.32
CA MET A 689 -11.44 3.29 28.26
C MET A 689 -12.68 3.66 29.09
N HIS A 690 -13.83 3.81 28.46
CA HIS A 690 -15.10 4.18 29.11
C HIS A 690 -15.59 3.08 30.04
N TYR A 691 -15.46 1.82 29.64
CA TYR A 691 -15.84 0.66 30.46
C TYR A 691 -14.89 0.49 31.63
N SER A 692 -13.59 0.81 31.43
CA SER A 692 -12.60 0.80 32.52
C SER A 692 -12.87 1.87 33.59
N LEU A 693 -13.29 3.07 33.19
CA LEU A 693 -13.73 4.11 34.12
C LEU A 693 -14.97 3.67 34.95
N GLN A 694 -15.96 3.09 34.26
CA GLN A 694 -17.14 2.54 34.95
C GLN A 694 -16.79 1.42 35.94
N ALA A 695 -15.88 0.53 35.53
CA ALA A 695 -15.39 -0.54 36.40
C ALA A 695 -14.61 0.01 37.59
N ALA A 696 -13.75 1.01 37.39
CA ALA A 696 -12.97 1.64 38.47
C ALA A 696 -13.86 2.37 39.50
N GLU A 697 -14.96 2.99 39.04
CA GLU A 697 -15.97 3.57 39.95
C GLU A 697 -16.65 2.54 40.80
N ALA A 698 -16.98 1.36 40.22
CA ALA A 698 -17.59 0.24 40.96
C ALA A 698 -16.58 -0.39 41.95
N LEU A 699 -15.34 -0.63 41.50
CA LEU A 699 -14.23 -1.17 42.29
C LEU A 699 -13.88 -0.31 43.50
N ALA A 700 -13.96 1.01 43.38
CA ALA A 700 -13.74 1.92 44.51
C ALA A 700 -14.75 1.73 45.63
N LYS A 701 -15.97 1.34 45.33
CA LYS A 701 -16.98 1.00 46.34
C LYS A 701 -16.68 -0.31 47.07
N GLU A 702 -15.93 -1.19 46.42
CA GLU A 702 -15.40 -2.44 46.99
C GLU A 702 -14.02 -2.25 47.66
N GLY A 703 -13.54 -1.01 47.77
CA GLY A 703 -12.27 -0.67 48.40
C GLY A 703 -11.04 -0.84 47.51
N VAL A 704 -11.19 -1.03 46.17
CA VAL A 704 -10.08 -1.14 45.20
C VAL A 704 -9.96 0.15 44.40
N ASN A 705 -8.92 0.91 44.63
CA ASN A 705 -8.67 2.18 43.90
C ASN A 705 -7.74 1.98 42.74
N CYS A 706 -8.26 2.15 41.53
CA CYS A 706 -7.52 1.91 40.31
C CYS A 706 -6.97 3.20 39.68
N ASP A 707 -5.67 3.18 39.25
CA ASP A 707 -5.23 4.03 38.17
C ASP A 707 -5.95 3.60 36.89
N VAL A 708 -6.36 4.55 36.08
CA VAL A 708 -6.89 4.26 34.73
C VAL A 708 -6.10 5.09 33.72
N LEU A 709 -5.23 4.41 32.98
CA LEU A 709 -4.30 4.99 32.03
C LEU A 709 -4.80 4.77 30.60
N ASP A 710 -5.08 5.87 29.90
CA ASP A 710 -5.52 5.91 28.51
C ASP A 710 -4.30 6.07 27.58
N LEU A 711 -3.97 5.04 26.80
CA LEU A 711 -2.79 5.02 25.93
C LEU A 711 -2.92 6.03 24.78
N ARG A 712 -4.09 6.13 24.14
CA ARG A 712 -4.37 7.00 22.99
C ARG A 712 -3.52 6.70 21.75
N SER A 713 -2.24 6.40 21.92
CA SER A 713 -1.30 5.95 20.87
C SER A 713 -0.93 4.49 21.10
N ILE A 714 -1.11 3.67 20.08
CA ILE A 714 -0.67 2.27 20.01
C ILE A 714 0.81 2.24 19.63
N TYR A 715 1.19 3.02 18.62
CA TYR A 715 2.57 3.21 18.22
C TYR A 715 2.80 4.66 17.73
N PRO A 716 3.80 5.38 18.24
CA PRO A 716 4.67 4.98 19.38
C PRO A 716 3.89 4.83 20.68
N LEU A 717 4.36 3.91 21.55
CA LEU A 717 3.76 3.65 22.86
C LEU A 717 4.42 4.51 23.96
N ASP A 718 3.62 5.04 24.89
CA ASP A 718 4.14 5.71 26.10
C ASP A 718 4.47 4.67 27.18
N LEU A 719 5.60 3.98 26.98
CA LEU A 719 6.05 2.95 27.91
C LEU A 719 6.38 3.55 29.29
N ASP A 720 6.92 4.76 29.35
CA ASP A 720 7.28 5.42 30.60
C ASP A 720 6.06 5.68 31.48
N ALA A 721 4.95 6.14 30.91
CA ALA A 721 3.70 6.33 31.65
C ALA A 721 3.16 5.00 32.18
N ILE A 722 3.22 3.93 31.38
CA ILE A 722 2.81 2.58 31.79
C ILE A 722 3.67 2.13 32.97
N LEU A 723 4.99 2.16 32.83
CA LEU A 723 5.93 1.72 33.87
C LEU A 723 5.81 2.56 35.15
N THR A 724 5.51 3.85 35.04
CA THR A 724 5.26 4.72 36.18
C THR A 724 4.04 4.28 36.97
N SER A 725 2.94 4.00 36.32
CA SER A 725 1.71 3.49 36.97
C SER A 725 1.93 2.10 37.56
N VAL A 726 2.60 1.21 36.84
CA VAL A 726 2.94 -0.16 37.30
C VAL A 726 3.78 -0.14 38.55
N LYS A 727 4.85 0.69 38.59
CA LYS A 727 5.72 0.84 39.78
C LYS A 727 4.98 1.36 41.00
N LYS A 728 3.94 2.14 40.80
CA LYS A 728 3.09 2.68 41.88
C LYS A 728 2.15 1.62 42.47
N THR A 729 1.54 0.80 41.61
CA THR A 729 0.43 -0.07 42.02
C THR A 729 0.80 -1.54 42.17
N GLY A 730 1.90 -2.00 41.61
CA GLY A 730 2.34 -3.41 41.62
C GLY A 730 1.43 -4.40 40.90
N ARG A 731 0.23 -3.99 40.43
CA ARG A 731 -0.77 -4.87 39.82
C ARG A 731 -1.30 -4.23 38.55
N VAL A 732 -1.40 -5.01 37.45
CA VAL A 732 -1.76 -4.48 36.14
C VAL A 732 -2.82 -5.32 35.48
N LEU A 733 -3.90 -4.65 35.06
CA LEU A 733 -4.92 -5.17 34.18
C LEU A 733 -4.89 -4.44 32.84
N MET A 734 -4.45 -5.10 31.76
CA MET A 734 -4.53 -4.57 30.41
C MET A 734 -5.92 -4.87 29.84
N VAL A 735 -6.61 -3.83 29.38
CA VAL A 735 -7.97 -3.92 28.84
C VAL A 735 -8.00 -3.35 27.43
N HIS A 736 -8.42 -4.14 26.45
CA HIS A 736 -8.52 -3.70 25.05
C HIS A 736 -9.68 -4.40 24.34
N GLU A 737 -10.17 -3.81 23.26
CA GLU A 737 -11.30 -4.36 22.51
C GLU A 737 -10.92 -5.51 21.59
N ASP A 738 -9.70 -5.51 21.04
CA ASP A 738 -9.19 -6.59 20.18
C ASP A 738 -9.16 -7.94 20.91
N LYS A 739 -8.95 -9.03 20.17
CA LYS A 739 -8.91 -10.39 20.72
C LYS A 739 -7.80 -10.50 21.78
N VAL A 740 -8.07 -11.24 22.86
CA VAL A 740 -7.04 -11.51 23.88
C VAL A 740 -5.85 -12.29 23.30
N THR A 741 -6.09 -13.08 22.24
CA THR A 741 -5.05 -13.81 21.50
C THR A 741 -4.63 -13.01 20.27
N GLY A 742 -3.36 -12.64 20.19
CA GLY A 742 -2.80 -11.87 19.07
C GLY A 742 -3.09 -10.37 19.11
N GLY A 743 -3.95 -9.88 20.00
CA GLY A 743 -4.20 -8.46 20.16
C GLY A 743 -3.05 -7.72 20.87
N PHE A 744 -2.98 -6.40 20.66
CA PHE A 744 -1.91 -5.51 21.14
C PHE A 744 -1.66 -5.56 22.66
N GLY A 745 -2.68 -5.88 23.43
CA GLY A 745 -2.53 -6.06 24.89
C GLY A 745 -1.56 -7.18 25.28
N GLY A 746 -1.24 -8.11 24.36
CA GLY A 746 -0.19 -9.12 24.56
C GLY A 746 1.20 -8.49 24.58
N GLU A 747 1.48 -7.59 23.65
CA GLU A 747 2.74 -6.83 23.56
C GLU A 747 2.94 -5.94 24.80
N VAL A 748 1.92 -5.18 25.19
CA VAL A 748 1.99 -4.34 26.41
C VAL A 748 2.28 -5.19 27.64
N ALA A 749 1.66 -6.35 27.77
CA ALA A 749 1.92 -7.27 28.88
C ALA A 749 3.35 -7.82 28.88
N ALA A 750 3.91 -8.12 27.70
CA ALA A 750 5.31 -8.56 27.55
C ALA A 750 6.28 -7.46 27.95
N LEU A 751 6.11 -6.23 27.44
CA LEU A 751 6.94 -5.06 27.80
C LEU A 751 6.92 -4.76 29.32
N ILE A 752 5.76 -4.86 29.96
CA ILE A 752 5.65 -4.72 31.42
C ILE A 752 6.45 -5.83 32.11
N GLY A 753 6.33 -7.08 31.66
CA GLY A 753 7.09 -8.22 32.19
C GLY A 753 8.59 -8.04 32.04
N GLU A 754 9.07 -7.51 30.91
CA GLU A 754 10.48 -7.26 30.64
C GLU A 754 11.06 -6.11 31.48
N HIS A 755 10.34 -4.99 31.58
CA HIS A 755 10.87 -3.76 32.18
C HIS A 755 10.45 -3.48 33.61
N ALA A 756 9.44 -4.17 34.15
CA ALA A 756 8.90 -3.94 35.47
C ALA A 756 8.68 -5.23 36.29
N PHE A 757 9.25 -6.38 35.91
CA PHE A 757 9.04 -7.67 36.57
C PHE A 757 9.23 -7.57 38.11
N THR A 758 10.26 -6.90 38.57
CA THR A 758 10.58 -6.76 40.01
C THR A 758 9.61 -5.81 40.75
N ASN A 759 8.76 -5.10 40.07
CA ASN A 759 7.76 -4.20 40.61
C ASN A 759 6.36 -4.81 40.64
N LEU A 760 6.22 -6.04 40.15
CA LEU A 760 4.92 -6.72 40.06
C LEU A 760 4.67 -7.56 41.32
N ASP A 761 3.54 -7.31 42.00
CA ASP A 761 3.02 -8.13 43.09
C ASP A 761 2.14 -9.30 42.58
N ALA A 762 1.75 -9.27 41.29
CA ALA A 762 0.86 -10.23 40.67
C ALA A 762 1.15 -10.39 39.18
N PRO A 763 0.72 -11.47 38.51
CA PRO A 763 0.80 -11.60 37.05
C PRO A 763 0.06 -10.47 36.35
N VAL A 764 0.60 -9.97 35.20
CA VAL A 764 -0.16 -9.07 34.33
C VAL A 764 -1.36 -9.82 33.77
N MET A 765 -2.56 -9.35 34.06
CA MET A 765 -3.80 -9.92 33.55
C MET A 765 -4.29 -9.12 32.33
N ARG A 766 -5.03 -9.79 31.43
CA ARG A 766 -5.60 -9.17 30.25
C ARG A 766 -7.09 -9.45 30.16
N VAL A 767 -7.86 -8.43 29.78
CA VAL A 767 -9.26 -8.53 29.37
C VAL A 767 -9.35 -8.01 27.94
N GLY A 768 -9.64 -8.87 27.00
CA GLY A 768 -9.87 -8.59 25.60
C GLY A 768 -11.08 -9.35 25.08
N SER A 769 -11.43 -9.16 23.83
CA SER A 769 -12.48 -9.96 23.20
C SER A 769 -12.11 -11.44 23.19
N THR A 770 -13.11 -12.29 23.40
CA THR A 770 -12.93 -13.73 23.28
C THR A 770 -12.42 -14.08 21.88
N PHE A 771 -11.56 -15.09 21.78
CA PHE A 771 -10.97 -15.50 20.50
C PHE A 771 -12.00 -16.24 19.62
N THR A 772 -13.01 -15.48 19.19
CA THR A 772 -14.09 -15.89 18.29
C THR A 772 -14.44 -14.75 17.34
N PRO A 773 -15.10 -15.00 16.20
CA PRO A 773 -15.79 -13.94 15.47
C PRO A 773 -16.85 -13.27 16.37
N VAL A 774 -17.18 -12.01 16.11
CA VAL A 774 -18.21 -11.29 16.88
C VAL A 774 -19.60 -11.68 16.37
N GLY A 775 -20.47 -12.12 17.29
CA GLY A 775 -21.83 -12.54 16.95
C GLY A 775 -22.75 -11.35 16.68
N PHE A 776 -23.72 -11.52 15.76
CA PHE A 776 -24.69 -10.47 15.43
C PHE A 776 -25.74 -10.25 16.55
N SER A 777 -26.14 -11.34 17.23
CA SER A 777 -27.04 -11.22 18.37
C SER A 777 -26.39 -10.42 19.49
N LYS A 778 -27.12 -9.46 20.07
CA LYS A 778 -26.66 -8.63 21.20
C LYS A 778 -26.10 -9.45 22.36
N ILE A 779 -26.75 -10.57 22.68
CA ILE A 779 -26.32 -11.49 23.76
C ILE A 779 -24.95 -12.09 23.41
N LEU A 780 -24.70 -12.45 22.15
CA LEU A 780 -23.42 -12.99 21.72
C LEU A 780 -22.36 -11.90 21.67
N GLU A 781 -22.69 -10.71 21.16
CA GLU A 781 -21.78 -9.55 21.14
C GLU A 781 -21.32 -9.23 22.59
N GLU A 782 -22.23 -9.08 23.53
CA GLU A 782 -21.95 -8.82 24.95
C GLU A 782 -21.14 -9.96 25.63
N ALA A 783 -21.37 -11.20 25.25
CA ALA A 783 -20.62 -12.35 25.76
C ALA A 783 -19.18 -12.36 25.21
N ILE A 784 -18.93 -11.86 23.98
CA ILE A 784 -17.63 -11.87 23.31
C ILE A 784 -16.80 -10.65 23.70
N LEU A 785 -17.36 -9.45 23.58
CA LEU A 785 -16.64 -8.19 23.79
C LEU A 785 -16.39 -7.90 25.28
N PRO A 786 -15.32 -7.16 25.64
CA PRO A 786 -15.10 -6.63 26.98
C PRO A 786 -16.29 -5.77 27.45
N ASN A 787 -16.61 -5.84 28.73
CA ASN A 787 -17.64 -5.01 29.35
C ASN A 787 -17.25 -4.69 30.80
N PRO A 788 -17.91 -3.75 31.49
CA PRO A 788 -17.55 -3.37 32.86
C PRO A 788 -17.51 -4.56 33.84
N GLN A 789 -18.42 -5.54 33.72
CA GLN A 789 -18.44 -6.68 34.65
C GLN A 789 -17.21 -7.58 34.48
N LYS A 790 -16.81 -7.90 33.23
CA LYS A 790 -15.58 -8.68 32.96
C LYS A 790 -14.33 -7.98 33.50
N ILE A 791 -14.28 -6.64 33.41
CA ILE A 791 -13.18 -5.83 33.94
C ILE A 791 -13.18 -5.88 35.47
N ILE A 792 -14.34 -5.71 36.12
CA ILE A 792 -14.50 -5.79 37.58
C ILE A 792 -14.04 -7.17 38.09
N ASP A 793 -14.54 -8.24 37.50
CA ASP A 793 -14.23 -9.62 37.92
C ASP A 793 -12.72 -9.89 37.82
N ALA A 794 -12.07 -9.44 36.73
CA ALA A 794 -10.64 -9.58 36.54
C ALA A 794 -9.83 -8.74 37.54
N ALA A 795 -10.25 -7.49 37.77
CA ALA A 795 -9.59 -6.59 38.72
C ALA A 795 -9.73 -7.10 40.18
N LEU A 796 -10.91 -7.58 40.62
CA LEU A 796 -11.09 -8.17 41.93
C LEU A 796 -10.28 -9.45 42.12
N LYS A 797 -10.13 -10.27 41.05
CA LYS A 797 -9.24 -11.42 41.09
C LYS A 797 -7.78 -10.97 41.28
N LEU A 798 -7.37 -9.95 40.54
CA LEU A 798 -6.00 -9.43 40.60
C LEU A 798 -5.67 -8.72 41.91
N SER A 799 -6.65 -8.03 42.55
CA SER A 799 -6.45 -7.32 43.81
C SER A 799 -6.26 -8.27 45.02
N ARG A 800 -6.59 -9.55 44.89
CA ARG A 800 -6.46 -10.58 45.93
C ARG A 800 -5.12 -11.32 45.91
N TRP A 801 -4.25 -11.00 44.92
CA TRP A 801 -2.89 -11.48 44.93
C TRP A 801 -2.05 -10.65 45.94
#